data_7a006bc67e0b40d8da784e119e3b1b40
#
_entry.id   7a006bc67e0b40d8da784e119e3b1b40
#
_cell.length_a   1.000
_cell.length_b   1.000
_cell.length_c   1.000
_cell.angle_alpha   90.00
_cell.angle_beta   90.00
_cell.angle_gamma   90.00
#
_symmetry.space_group_name_H-M   'P 1'
#
loop_
_entity.id
_entity.type
_entity.pdbx_description
1 polymer ?
#
loop_
_entity_poly.entity_id
_entity_poly.type
_entity_poly.pdbx_seq_one_letter_code
_entity_poly.pdbx_strand_id
1 'polypeptide(L)'
;MALRAGFVGINRHADPRVSDLTGAVADATALWALFSDSIDGLDAARCTNEEASLCGIRGLLDHVLSDATPDDTCLVYFAGHGTTAHQIVCHDTDAENIEATTLPMRELAERLASSPARACVVILDCCFSGGASARVFSDVPTPRLGGVTAQQLGGDGRLILAASKDDEPALERGQHGLFTRALLDALIEADGPADVAGLMPLVAERVKGEAARSGASQTPVWAGRIEGGLSFPDLQPGTLYADAFPDTSGIRISADIQDLSAFGLPADLLDAWADRYPGGLNDLQLTAVNDYRILDGASALVVAPTTAGKTFVGELAAAKALADGRKAAFLLPYKALTNEKYDDFQALYGERLGLRVVRCTGDFADDVDAFVRGRYDVALLTFEMFLQLSLAVPAILSKLGLVVVDEAQFVTDPGRGINVELLLTNLIAAREQGLEPQLVALSAVIGDINAFDEWLDCRVLVTTDRPVPLVEGVLDRAGLYQSLSADGEETVEPLLEPFQIVQRKSKPGSQDVIVPLVRSLVEAGEHVVVFRNTKGACAGCANYLAQEMGLPPATEAIAALPQEDRSSTSLSLERALSGGAALHTTDLNRAERVVVEKAFRDPAGPVRALAATSTLAAGVNTPATTVIIVETFFYGGDGNAPYTVAQYKNMAGRAGRLGIMPFGRSILLADSPYERQALFERYVRADPEPMRSSFSAADLGTWVLRLLAQLRGGVERDEVSRLLANTYGGYLAARRDPDWRATLRDSLDALLGRMDTLGLTESDAGRIRLSLLGSVCGRSSLAFPSLDRLLDRLRGPLGHNLTADRLMAVVQALPEMDDVYTPVMKRGTKESKWQSVVTARLGQDVTIALQRGAPDQPTYWGRCKRTAILLEWIAGTPIQDMEKTFSATPFQGSVAAGNVRSIADSTRYRLRSAFDIVDVLLAGSGPDEEAVADLLRQLEFGLPEPALGLLDLPVRLSRGQALALYAAGLSTPSHVAAAGPESLALLVGAAAAEDLVGAARVA
;
A
#
# COMPACT_ATOMS: atom_id res chain seq x y z
N MET A 1 -47.77 28.41 10.76
CA MET A 1 -46.70 27.62 11.36
C MET A 1 -45.68 27.39 10.24
N ALA A 2 -44.55 28.01 10.30
CA ALA A 2 -43.43 27.72 9.38
C ALA A 2 -42.45 26.84 10.13
N LEU A 3 -41.82 25.86 9.41
CA LEU A 3 -40.64 25.14 9.89
C LEU A 3 -39.41 25.87 9.35
N ARG A 4 -38.51 26.22 10.26
CA ARG A 4 -37.18 26.76 9.93
C ARG A 4 -36.14 25.71 10.30
N ALA A 5 -35.26 25.37 9.38
CA ALA A 5 -34.34 24.28 9.60
C ALA A 5 -32.90 24.64 9.22
N GLY A 6 -31.95 24.18 10.02
CA GLY A 6 -30.52 24.31 9.76
C GLY A 6 -29.81 22.99 9.89
N PHE A 7 -29.00 22.63 8.86
CA PHE A 7 -28.30 21.37 8.79
C PHE A 7 -26.79 21.63 8.64
N VAL A 8 -26.03 21.16 9.62
CA VAL A 8 -24.56 21.32 9.64
C VAL A 8 -23.89 19.96 9.54
N GLY A 9 -22.93 19.82 8.63
CA GLY A 9 -22.15 18.60 8.47
C GLY A 9 -20.68 18.88 8.18
N ILE A 10 -19.75 18.35 8.98
CA ILE A 10 -18.34 18.64 8.87
C ILE A 10 -17.52 17.35 8.77
N ASN A 11 -17.00 17.07 7.57
CA ASN A 11 -16.07 15.98 7.32
C ASN A 11 -14.61 16.44 7.38
N ARG A 12 -14.32 17.67 6.90
CA ARG A 12 -12.95 18.19 6.72
C ARG A 12 -12.69 19.36 7.65
N HIS A 13 -11.49 19.42 8.20
CA HIS A 13 -11.05 20.49 9.11
C HIS A 13 -9.82 21.20 8.56
N ALA A 14 -9.71 22.52 8.78
CA ALA A 14 -8.57 23.30 8.36
C ALA A 14 -7.28 22.92 9.11
N ASP A 15 -7.39 22.67 10.42
CA ASP A 15 -6.24 22.28 11.24
C ASP A 15 -5.84 20.82 10.98
N PRO A 16 -4.60 20.55 10.59
CA PRO A 16 -4.11 19.20 10.33
C PRO A 16 -4.14 18.26 11.54
N ARG A 17 -4.23 18.77 12.73
CA ARG A 17 -4.30 17.98 13.97
C ARG A 17 -5.68 17.43 14.29
N VAL A 18 -6.71 17.90 13.60
CA VAL A 18 -8.09 17.41 13.72
C VAL A 18 -8.32 16.31 12.69
N SER A 19 -8.84 15.16 13.12
CA SER A 19 -9.14 14.04 12.23
C SER A 19 -10.33 14.36 11.33
N ASP A 20 -10.30 13.90 10.08
CA ASP A 20 -11.44 14.00 9.17
C ASP A 20 -12.47 12.88 9.45
N LEU A 21 -13.74 13.17 9.16
CA LEU A 21 -14.88 12.25 9.15
C LEU A 21 -15.26 11.88 7.71
N THR A 22 -16.23 10.99 7.56
CA THR A 22 -16.70 10.53 6.23
C THR A 22 -18.21 10.71 6.04
N GLY A 23 -19.01 10.58 7.10
CA GLY A 23 -20.48 10.56 7.04
C GLY A 23 -21.16 11.90 7.30
N ALA A 24 -20.57 12.82 8.05
CA ALA A 24 -21.27 13.99 8.58
C ALA A 24 -21.88 14.91 7.51
N VAL A 25 -21.21 15.10 6.38
CA VAL A 25 -21.74 15.89 5.25
C VAL A 25 -22.90 15.16 4.57
N ALA A 26 -22.78 13.85 4.37
CA ALA A 26 -23.86 13.04 3.78
C ALA A 26 -25.10 13.04 4.70
N ASP A 27 -24.91 12.94 6.00
CA ASP A 27 -25.98 12.99 7.00
C ASP A 27 -26.74 14.30 6.96
N ALA A 28 -26.05 15.43 7.01
CA ALA A 28 -26.65 16.76 6.94
C ALA A 28 -27.37 16.97 5.59
N THR A 29 -26.78 16.47 4.50
CA THR A 29 -27.36 16.56 3.15
C THR A 29 -28.61 15.69 3.01
N ALA A 30 -28.60 14.47 3.54
CA ALA A 30 -29.74 13.56 3.46
C ALA A 30 -30.96 14.10 4.20
N LEU A 31 -30.76 14.60 5.42
CA LEU A 31 -31.85 15.22 6.19
C LEU A 31 -32.30 16.51 5.52
N TRP A 32 -31.40 17.38 5.10
CA TRP A 32 -31.77 18.59 4.36
C TRP A 32 -32.61 18.29 3.11
N ALA A 33 -32.19 17.33 2.29
CA ALA A 33 -32.89 16.95 1.08
C ALA A 33 -34.27 16.36 1.39
N LEU A 34 -34.33 15.39 2.34
CA LEU A 34 -35.57 14.73 2.74
C LEU A 34 -36.63 15.74 3.24
N PHE A 35 -36.21 16.68 4.10
CA PHE A 35 -37.12 17.72 4.60
C PHE A 35 -37.52 18.71 3.51
N SER A 36 -36.57 19.11 2.63
CA SER A 36 -36.83 20.07 1.57
C SER A 36 -37.73 19.50 0.45
N ASP A 37 -37.59 18.21 0.17
CA ASP A 37 -38.44 17.51 -0.79
C ASP A 37 -39.89 17.35 -0.27
N SER A 38 -40.06 17.20 1.05
CA SER A 38 -41.36 16.81 1.63
C SER A 38 -42.18 17.99 2.17
N ILE A 39 -41.55 19.16 2.39
CA ILE A 39 -42.21 20.30 3.06
C ILE A 39 -42.18 21.53 2.16
N ASP A 40 -43.32 21.88 1.56
CA ASP A 40 -43.47 23.06 0.73
C ASP A 40 -43.20 24.37 1.51
N GLY A 41 -42.31 25.22 1.00
CA GLY A 41 -41.97 26.49 1.61
C GLY A 41 -41.12 26.37 2.87
N LEU A 42 -40.42 25.27 3.08
CA LEU A 42 -39.44 25.08 4.14
C LEU A 42 -38.32 26.16 4.03
N ASP A 43 -38.09 26.90 5.11
CA ASP A 43 -36.93 27.79 5.23
C ASP A 43 -35.75 26.96 5.80
N ALA A 44 -34.99 26.34 4.87
CA ALA A 44 -33.89 25.43 5.21
C ALA A 44 -32.56 25.96 4.75
N ALA A 45 -31.60 26.00 5.67
CA ALA A 45 -30.18 26.34 5.42
C ALA A 45 -29.31 25.10 5.64
N ARG A 46 -28.33 24.87 4.75
CA ARG A 46 -27.32 23.84 4.91
C ARG A 46 -25.94 24.51 4.92
N CYS A 47 -25.06 24.02 5.83
CA CYS A 47 -23.72 24.54 6.04
C CYS A 47 -22.76 23.38 6.18
N THR A 48 -21.84 23.19 5.22
CA THR A 48 -20.96 22.00 5.16
C THR A 48 -19.50 22.38 5.02
N ASN A 49 -18.60 21.60 5.62
CA ASN A 49 -17.15 21.75 5.55
C ASN A 49 -16.71 23.21 5.72
N GLU A 50 -16.13 23.84 4.72
CA GLU A 50 -15.58 25.21 4.77
C GLU A 50 -16.63 26.26 5.15
N GLU A 51 -17.88 26.06 4.79
CA GLU A 51 -18.98 26.96 5.19
C GLU A 51 -19.28 26.82 6.69
N ALA A 52 -19.04 25.63 7.26
CA ALA A 52 -19.27 25.33 8.68
C ALA A 52 -18.13 25.82 9.60
N SER A 53 -17.61 27.00 9.32
CA SER A 53 -16.76 27.74 10.25
C SER A 53 -17.55 28.18 11.48
N LEU A 54 -16.88 28.58 12.57
CA LEU A 54 -17.55 29.07 13.77
C LEU A 54 -18.49 30.25 13.46
N CYS A 55 -18.07 31.15 12.56
CA CYS A 55 -18.89 32.26 12.09
C CYS A 55 -20.08 31.78 11.25
N GLY A 56 -19.87 30.82 10.35
CA GLY A 56 -20.93 30.26 9.50
C GLY A 56 -22.00 29.54 10.31
N ILE A 57 -21.60 28.73 11.30
CA ILE A 57 -22.53 28.04 12.18
C ILE A 57 -23.33 29.02 13.02
N ARG A 58 -22.67 30.06 13.57
CA ARG A 58 -23.38 31.14 14.32
C ARG A 58 -24.39 31.85 13.46
N GLY A 59 -24.04 32.18 12.20
CA GLY A 59 -24.96 32.79 11.24
C GLY A 59 -26.15 31.91 10.94
N LEU A 60 -25.98 30.60 10.77
CA LEU A 60 -27.06 29.65 10.60
C LEU A 60 -27.95 29.55 11.83
N LEU A 61 -27.37 29.56 13.05
CA LEU A 61 -28.15 29.55 14.30
C LEU A 61 -28.93 30.84 14.50
N ASP A 62 -28.37 32.02 14.15
CA ASP A 62 -29.09 33.29 14.17
C ASP A 62 -30.28 33.25 13.20
N HIS A 63 -30.08 32.80 11.99
CA HIS A 63 -31.16 32.65 10.99
C HIS A 63 -32.26 31.71 11.46
N VAL A 64 -31.91 30.52 12.01
CA VAL A 64 -32.91 29.53 12.41
C VAL A 64 -33.60 29.83 13.73
N LEU A 65 -32.84 30.31 14.76
CA LEU A 65 -33.32 30.43 16.11
C LEU A 65 -33.69 31.84 16.50
N SER A 66 -32.84 32.86 16.12
CA SER A 66 -33.00 34.26 16.58
C SER A 66 -34.03 35.02 15.74
N ASP A 67 -34.09 34.72 14.43
CA ASP A 67 -35.03 35.35 13.49
C ASP A 67 -36.41 34.65 13.46
N ALA A 68 -36.62 33.62 14.32
CA ALA A 68 -37.89 32.91 14.41
C ALA A 68 -39.00 33.77 15.05
N THR A 69 -40.25 33.43 14.73
CA THR A 69 -41.45 34.01 15.33
C THR A 69 -42.09 33.07 16.33
N PRO A 70 -42.97 33.55 17.26
CA PRO A 70 -43.67 32.66 18.24
C PRO A 70 -44.54 31.56 17.64
N ASP A 71 -44.84 31.62 16.35
CA ASP A 71 -45.63 30.59 15.63
C ASP A 71 -44.75 29.56 14.94
N ASP A 72 -43.42 29.78 14.91
CA ASP A 72 -42.50 28.91 14.18
C ASP A 72 -42.03 27.70 15.02
N THR A 73 -41.63 26.68 14.27
CA THR A 73 -40.91 25.53 14.80
C THR A 73 -39.49 25.58 14.20
N CYS A 74 -38.47 25.41 15.04
CA CYS A 74 -37.07 25.39 14.61
C CYS A 74 -36.49 24.00 14.71
N LEU A 75 -35.75 23.58 13.70
CA LEU A 75 -34.96 22.36 13.67
C LEU A 75 -33.49 22.71 13.42
N VAL A 76 -32.60 22.25 14.29
CA VAL A 76 -31.13 22.32 14.09
C VAL A 76 -30.56 20.93 14.13
N TYR A 77 -29.90 20.56 13.07
CA TYR A 77 -29.16 19.31 12.96
C TYR A 77 -27.66 19.59 12.89
N PHE A 78 -26.87 18.83 13.61
CA PHE A 78 -25.42 18.90 13.59
C PHE A 78 -24.81 17.50 13.54
N ALA A 79 -23.93 17.25 12.53
CA ALA A 79 -23.07 16.08 12.44
C ALA A 79 -21.60 16.52 12.34
N GLY A 80 -20.74 15.94 13.20
CA GLY A 80 -19.33 16.31 13.26
C GLY A 80 -18.66 15.88 14.55
N HIS A 81 -17.48 16.43 14.81
CA HIS A 81 -16.77 16.19 16.06
C HIS A 81 -17.30 17.02 17.24
N GLY A 82 -17.29 16.41 18.41
CA GLY A 82 -17.42 17.09 19.68
C GLY A 82 -16.20 16.94 20.57
N THR A 83 -15.96 17.88 21.48
CA THR A 83 -14.87 17.81 22.47
C THR A 83 -15.36 17.21 23.78
N THR A 84 -14.45 16.70 24.62
CA THR A 84 -14.73 16.27 26.00
C THR A 84 -15.17 17.43 26.92
N ALA A 85 -14.95 18.66 26.50
CA ALA A 85 -15.43 19.88 27.17
C ALA A 85 -16.83 20.31 26.68
N HIS A 86 -17.54 19.44 25.95
CA HIS A 86 -18.88 19.67 25.40
C HIS A 86 -18.95 20.90 24.49
N GLN A 87 -18.06 20.90 23.48
CA GLN A 87 -18.01 21.94 22.45
C GLN A 87 -18.09 21.27 21.07
N ILE A 88 -18.78 21.92 20.16
CA ILE A 88 -18.87 21.50 18.75
C ILE A 88 -17.61 21.97 18.04
N VAL A 89 -16.93 21.06 17.36
CA VAL A 89 -15.73 21.34 16.56
C VAL A 89 -16.17 21.88 15.20
N CYS A 90 -15.71 23.08 14.85
CA CYS A 90 -16.00 23.76 13.61
C CYS A 90 -14.93 23.43 12.55
N HIS A 91 -15.19 23.76 11.27
CA HIS A 91 -14.20 23.57 10.21
C HIS A 91 -12.88 24.32 10.50
N ASP A 92 -12.98 25.54 10.99
CA ASP A 92 -11.88 26.45 11.29
C ASP A 92 -11.34 26.34 12.73
N THR A 93 -11.68 25.26 13.43
CA THR A 93 -11.18 25.02 14.80
C THR A 93 -9.66 24.85 14.80
N ASP A 94 -8.99 25.63 15.67
CA ASP A 94 -7.55 25.56 15.91
C ASP A 94 -7.27 24.70 17.16
N ALA A 95 -6.51 23.64 17.01
CA ALA A 95 -6.16 22.72 18.09
C ALA A 95 -5.29 23.36 19.19
N GLU A 96 -4.63 24.51 18.93
CA GLU A 96 -3.92 25.27 19.95
C GLU A 96 -4.82 26.22 20.73
N ASN A 97 -6.00 26.57 20.16
CA ASN A 97 -6.93 27.52 20.76
C ASN A 97 -8.37 27.00 20.69
N ILE A 98 -8.60 25.81 21.18
CA ILE A 98 -9.87 25.06 21.10
C ILE A 98 -11.03 25.90 21.68
N GLU A 99 -10.86 26.48 22.86
CA GLU A 99 -11.93 27.23 23.54
C GLU A 99 -12.45 28.45 22.75
N ALA A 100 -11.60 29.10 21.98
CA ALA A 100 -11.98 30.28 21.20
C ALA A 100 -12.51 29.94 19.80
N THR A 101 -12.22 28.73 19.29
CA THR A 101 -12.48 28.35 17.90
C THR A 101 -13.53 27.24 17.75
N THR A 102 -14.10 26.78 18.85
CA THR A 102 -15.24 25.84 18.88
C THR A 102 -16.53 26.53 19.33
N LEU A 103 -17.68 25.92 19.04
CA LEU A 103 -18.97 26.39 19.55
C LEU A 103 -19.30 25.69 20.88
N PRO A 104 -19.31 26.43 22.00
CA PRO A 104 -19.67 25.86 23.30
C PRO A 104 -21.16 25.49 23.36
N MET A 105 -21.48 24.31 23.94
CA MET A 105 -22.88 23.90 24.14
C MET A 105 -23.68 24.89 25.00
N ARG A 106 -23.00 25.61 25.88
CA ARG A 106 -23.65 26.66 26.65
C ARG A 106 -24.17 27.81 25.76
N GLU A 107 -23.42 28.21 24.71
CA GLU A 107 -23.88 29.20 23.76
C GLU A 107 -25.10 28.72 22.98
N LEU A 108 -25.11 27.44 22.56
CA LEU A 108 -26.29 26.83 21.94
C LEU A 108 -27.49 26.81 22.89
N ALA A 109 -27.28 26.49 24.18
CA ALA A 109 -28.34 26.51 25.21
C ALA A 109 -28.92 27.92 25.42
N GLU A 110 -28.07 28.96 25.47
CA GLU A 110 -28.50 30.36 25.62
C GLU A 110 -29.30 30.82 24.40
N ARG A 111 -28.90 30.44 23.17
CA ARG A 111 -29.64 30.72 21.93
C ARG A 111 -30.99 30.02 21.89
N LEU A 112 -31.04 28.76 22.30
CA LEU A 112 -32.29 28.01 22.38
C LEU A 112 -33.26 28.60 23.42
N ALA A 113 -32.74 29.01 24.56
CA ALA A 113 -33.54 29.63 25.62
C ALA A 113 -34.09 31.01 25.22
N SER A 114 -33.33 31.76 24.44
CA SER A 114 -33.72 33.10 23.98
C SER A 114 -34.56 33.11 22.68
N SER A 115 -34.64 31.97 21.97
CA SER A 115 -35.43 31.84 20.74
C SER A 115 -36.91 32.08 21.02
N PRO A 116 -37.60 32.99 20.28
CA PRO A 116 -39.02 33.20 20.40
C PRO A 116 -39.87 32.04 19.84
N ALA A 117 -39.28 31.09 19.16
CA ALA A 117 -39.99 29.98 18.51
C ALA A 117 -40.83 29.16 19.50
N ARG A 118 -42.00 28.72 19.06
CA ARG A 118 -42.90 27.85 19.82
C ARG A 118 -42.22 26.55 20.24
N ALA A 119 -41.49 25.96 19.32
CA ALA A 119 -40.81 24.71 19.55
C ALA A 119 -39.42 24.70 18.86
N CYS A 120 -38.43 24.10 19.52
CA CYS A 120 -37.13 23.86 18.92
C CYS A 120 -36.74 22.39 19.09
N VAL A 121 -36.29 21.80 18.03
CA VAL A 121 -35.67 20.46 18.00
C VAL A 121 -34.20 20.61 17.65
N VAL A 122 -33.32 19.99 18.43
CA VAL A 122 -31.88 19.97 18.16
C VAL A 122 -31.48 18.50 18.09
N ILE A 123 -30.82 18.13 16.99
CA ILE A 123 -30.35 16.78 16.72
C ILE A 123 -28.81 16.86 16.63
N LEU A 124 -28.13 16.13 17.51
CA LEU A 124 -26.67 16.12 17.64
C LEU A 124 -26.12 14.75 17.29
N ASP A 125 -25.55 14.59 16.11
CA ASP A 125 -24.81 13.39 15.71
C ASP A 125 -23.30 13.66 15.88
N CYS A 126 -22.88 13.71 17.14
CA CYS A 126 -21.48 13.92 17.51
C CYS A 126 -21.19 13.27 18.86
N CYS A 127 -19.92 12.87 19.07
CA CYS A 127 -19.49 12.32 20.35
C CYS A 127 -18.77 13.37 21.19
N PHE A 128 -19.19 13.49 22.43
CA PHE A 128 -18.55 14.36 23.43
C PHE A 128 -17.60 13.58 24.37
N SER A 129 -17.43 12.27 24.15
CA SER A 129 -16.68 11.38 25.04
C SER A 129 -15.16 11.47 24.88
N GLY A 130 -14.65 11.99 23.77
CA GLY A 130 -13.21 11.99 23.49
C GLY A 130 -12.58 10.59 23.58
N GLY A 131 -13.40 9.53 23.59
CA GLY A 131 -12.99 8.18 23.96
C GLY A 131 -12.87 7.23 22.80
N ALA A 132 -11.81 6.52 22.84
CA ALA A 132 -11.46 5.17 22.43
C ALA A 132 -11.14 4.87 20.98
N SER A 133 -11.58 5.57 19.93
CA SER A 133 -11.18 5.15 18.58
C SER A 133 -10.75 6.25 17.61
N ALA A 134 -11.02 7.50 17.89
CA ALA A 134 -10.39 8.61 17.19
C ALA A 134 -10.17 9.74 18.18
N ARG A 135 -8.92 9.99 18.57
CA ARG A 135 -8.58 11.23 19.24
C ARG A 135 -8.90 12.35 18.26
N VAL A 136 -9.89 13.17 18.60
CA VAL A 136 -10.25 14.37 17.80
C VAL A 136 -9.04 15.27 17.63
N PHE A 137 -8.24 15.40 18.69
CA PHE A 137 -6.97 16.11 18.70
C PHE A 137 -5.86 15.15 19.13
N SER A 138 -4.79 15.05 18.36
CA SER A 138 -3.59 14.30 18.77
C SER A 138 -2.80 15.15 19.76
N ASP A 139 -2.39 14.53 20.87
CA ASP A 139 -1.43 15.02 21.87
C ASP A 139 -1.76 16.34 22.58
N VAL A 140 -2.95 16.92 22.41
CA VAL A 140 -3.39 18.10 23.14
C VAL A 140 -4.21 17.67 24.37
N PRO A 141 -3.79 18.01 25.62
CA PRO A 141 -4.59 17.76 26.80
C PRO A 141 -5.88 18.62 26.74
N THR A 142 -7.02 17.97 26.55
CA THR A 142 -8.32 18.66 26.60
C THR A 142 -8.77 18.79 28.05
N PRO A 143 -9.08 19.99 28.55
CA PRO A 143 -9.60 20.17 29.90
C PRO A 143 -10.94 19.44 30.06
N ARG A 144 -11.08 18.67 31.12
CA ARG A 144 -12.38 18.11 31.54
C ARG A 144 -13.15 19.17 32.28
N LEU A 145 -14.01 19.91 31.62
CA LEU A 145 -14.98 20.81 32.24
C LEU A 145 -16.32 20.06 32.36
N GLY A 146 -17.06 20.27 33.45
CA GLY A 146 -18.39 19.71 33.63
C GLY A 146 -19.31 20.14 32.49
N GLY A 147 -19.80 19.17 31.73
CA GLY A 147 -20.53 19.37 30.50
C GLY A 147 -22.00 19.68 30.68
N VAL A 148 -22.58 20.29 29.65
CA VAL A 148 -24.04 20.45 29.52
C VAL A 148 -24.55 19.20 28.83
N THR A 149 -25.27 18.35 29.54
CA THR A 149 -25.89 17.15 29.00
C THR A 149 -27.15 17.47 28.20
N ALA A 150 -27.63 16.53 27.38
CA ALA A 150 -28.92 16.64 26.70
C ALA A 150 -30.06 17.02 27.65
N GLN A 151 -30.00 16.55 28.89
CA GLN A 151 -30.98 16.92 29.94
C GLN A 151 -30.94 18.39 30.35
N GLN A 152 -29.78 19.05 30.24
CA GLN A 152 -29.64 20.47 30.57
C GLN A 152 -30.05 21.37 29.42
N LEU A 153 -29.99 20.90 28.18
CA LEU A 153 -30.44 21.64 27.00
C LEU A 153 -31.93 21.49 26.77
N GLY A 154 -32.54 20.39 27.21
CA GLY A 154 -33.96 20.12 27.08
C GLY A 154 -34.80 20.88 28.09
N GLY A 155 -36.04 21.23 27.74
CA GLY A 155 -37.00 21.94 28.57
C GLY A 155 -38.35 22.01 27.89
N ASP A 156 -39.27 22.83 28.48
CA ASP A 156 -40.56 23.07 27.86
C ASP A 156 -40.42 23.76 26.51
N GLY A 157 -40.98 23.20 25.47
CA GLY A 157 -40.84 23.68 24.10
C GLY A 157 -39.48 23.39 23.45
N ARG A 158 -38.64 22.60 24.08
CA ARG A 158 -37.28 22.26 23.58
C ARG A 158 -37.05 20.75 23.66
N LEU A 159 -36.71 20.14 22.52
CA LEU A 159 -36.40 18.72 22.41
C LEU A 159 -34.98 18.53 21.85
N ILE A 160 -34.14 17.83 22.58
CA ILE A 160 -32.78 17.51 22.17
C ILE A 160 -32.69 16.00 21.93
N LEU A 161 -32.15 15.61 20.79
CA LEU A 161 -31.83 14.25 20.41
C LEU A 161 -30.31 14.16 20.23
N ALA A 162 -29.65 13.25 20.90
CA ALA A 162 -28.20 13.03 20.77
C ALA A 162 -27.90 11.58 20.38
N ALA A 163 -26.90 11.40 19.51
CA ALA A 163 -26.55 10.12 18.94
C ALA A 163 -25.98 9.11 19.95
N SER A 164 -25.35 9.61 21.04
CA SER A 164 -24.73 8.74 22.04
C SER A 164 -24.78 9.40 23.42
N LYS A 165 -24.52 8.60 24.46
CA LYS A 165 -24.21 9.13 25.80
C LYS A 165 -22.87 9.82 25.80
N ASP A 166 -22.60 10.63 26.85
CA ASP A 166 -21.36 11.40 27.01
C ASP A 166 -20.09 10.54 27.08
N ASP A 167 -20.19 9.26 27.44
CA ASP A 167 -19.10 8.29 27.56
C ASP A 167 -19.02 7.29 26.39
N GLU A 168 -19.91 7.37 25.40
CA GLU A 168 -20.00 6.48 24.25
C GLU A 168 -19.63 7.21 22.95
N PRO A 169 -18.96 6.55 21.97
CA PRO A 169 -18.70 7.12 20.66
C PRO A 169 -19.98 7.22 19.81
N ALA A 170 -20.06 8.20 18.93
CA ALA A 170 -20.94 8.16 17.78
C ALA A 170 -20.19 7.49 16.63
N LEU A 171 -20.76 6.42 16.09
CA LEU A 171 -20.15 5.56 15.07
C LEU A 171 -20.68 5.91 13.69
N GLU A 172 -19.78 5.85 12.69
CA GLU A 172 -20.15 5.95 11.28
C GLU A 172 -20.14 4.57 10.63
N ARG A 173 -21.09 4.33 9.72
CA ARG A 173 -21.14 3.13 8.90
C ARG A 173 -21.61 3.46 7.48
N GLY A 174 -20.80 3.11 6.50
CA GLY A 174 -21.09 3.47 5.12
C GLY A 174 -20.94 4.98 4.90
N GLN A 175 -21.99 5.57 4.33
CA GLN A 175 -22.03 7.02 4.08
C GLN A 175 -22.61 7.81 5.25
N HIS A 176 -23.12 7.18 6.29
CA HIS A 176 -23.89 7.79 7.36
C HIS A 176 -23.40 7.40 8.75
N GLY A 177 -23.62 8.31 9.72
CA GLY A 177 -23.61 7.95 11.12
C GLY A 177 -24.70 6.93 11.46
N LEU A 178 -24.44 5.99 12.39
CA LEU A 178 -25.43 4.96 12.76
C LEU A 178 -26.74 5.60 13.26
N PHE A 179 -26.62 6.68 14.02
CA PHE A 179 -27.78 7.39 14.55
C PHE A 179 -28.59 8.04 13.43
N THR A 180 -27.95 8.82 12.56
CA THR A 180 -28.63 9.49 11.46
C THR A 180 -29.22 8.48 10.47
N ARG A 181 -28.55 7.38 10.17
CA ARG A 181 -29.11 6.32 9.34
C ARG A 181 -30.40 5.73 9.94
N ALA A 182 -30.36 5.36 11.22
CA ALA A 182 -31.53 4.84 11.90
C ALA A 182 -32.67 5.86 12.01
N LEU A 183 -32.34 7.14 12.14
CA LEU A 183 -33.33 8.23 12.15
C LEU A 183 -33.97 8.43 10.77
N LEU A 184 -33.18 8.46 9.68
CA LEU A 184 -33.65 8.55 8.31
C LEU A 184 -34.59 7.39 7.98
N ASP A 185 -34.16 6.15 8.26
CA ASP A 185 -34.97 4.95 8.03
C ASP A 185 -36.31 5.02 8.81
N ALA A 186 -36.28 5.45 10.07
CA ALA A 186 -37.46 5.60 10.87
C ALA A 186 -38.43 6.71 10.39
N LEU A 187 -37.89 7.81 9.87
CA LEU A 187 -38.67 8.91 9.31
C LEU A 187 -39.31 8.54 7.98
N ILE A 188 -38.60 7.84 7.11
CA ILE A 188 -39.09 7.38 5.78
C ILE A 188 -40.09 6.24 5.89
N GLU A 189 -39.87 5.32 6.85
CA GLU A 189 -40.76 4.18 7.08
C GLU A 189 -42.07 4.55 7.86
N ALA A 190 -42.13 5.76 8.40
CA ALA A 190 -43.31 6.20 9.12
C ALA A 190 -44.53 6.31 8.17
N ASP A 191 -45.61 5.63 8.47
CA ASP A 191 -46.86 5.71 7.70
C ASP A 191 -47.66 6.96 8.12
N GLY A 192 -47.25 8.12 7.56
CA GLY A 192 -47.87 9.41 7.85
C GLY A 192 -47.05 10.28 8.84
N PRO A 193 -47.65 11.32 9.45
CA PRO A 193 -46.95 12.26 10.30
C PRO A 193 -46.20 11.59 11.48
N ALA A 194 -44.89 11.78 11.55
CA ALA A 194 -44.02 11.14 12.52
C ALA A 194 -43.88 11.94 13.81
N ASP A 195 -44.31 11.40 14.94
CA ASP A 195 -43.99 11.96 16.26
C ASP A 195 -42.52 11.76 16.58
N VAL A 196 -41.76 12.84 16.60
CA VAL A 196 -40.30 12.83 16.76
C VAL A 196 -39.86 12.15 18.05
N ALA A 197 -40.54 12.42 19.15
CA ALA A 197 -40.21 11.80 20.44
C ALA A 197 -40.60 10.31 20.47
N GLY A 198 -41.70 9.96 19.78
CA GLY A 198 -42.19 8.59 19.68
C GLY A 198 -41.33 7.67 18.82
N LEU A 199 -40.57 8.22 17.85
CA LEU A 199 -39.62 7.46 17.02
C LEU A 199 -38.33 7.06 17.76
N MET A 200 -37.95 7.82 18.80
CA MET A 200 -36.63 7.64 19.46
C MET A 200 -36.41 6.25 20.09
N PRO A 201 -37.42 5.55 20.67
CA PRO A 201 -37.21 4.18 21.13
C PRO A 201 -36.82 3.21 20.00
N LEU A 202 -37.43 3.34 18.82
CA LEU A 202 -37.10 2.54 17.64
C LEU A 202 -35.71 2.85 17.12
N VAL A 203 -35.38 4.13 16.98
CA VAL A 203 -34.04 4.61 16.59
C VAL A 203 -32.99 4.07 17.56
N ALA A 204 -33.25 4.18 18.88
CA ALA A 204 -32.29 3.71 19.88
C ALA A 204 -32.10 2.19 19.86
N GLU A 205 -33.14 1.41 19.57
CA GLU A 205 -33.03 -0.04 19.40
C GLU A 205 -32.17 -0.41 18.18
N ARG A 206 -32.41 0.24 17.03
CA ARG A 206 -31.65 0.03 15.81
C ARG A 206 -30.18 0.39 16.01
N VAL A 207 -29.89 1.55 16.57
CA VAL A 207 -28.50 2.01 16.84
C VAL A 207 -27.77 1.06 17.78
N LYS A 208 -28.42 0.64 18.89
CA LYS A 208 -27.81 -0.32 19.84
C LYS A 208 -27.53 -1.67 19.18
N GLY A 209 -28.47 -2.16 18.35
CA GLY A 209 -28.32 -3.41 17.63
C GLY A 209 -27.14 -3.38 16.66
N GLU A 210 -27.02 -2.30 15.89
CA GLU A 210 -25.94 -2.11 14.93
C GLU A 210 -24.57 -1.90 15.62
N ALA A 211 -24.53 -1.08 16.68
CA ALA A 211 -23.30 -0.87 17.45
C ALA A 211 -22.80 -2.17 18.11
N ALA A 212 -23.72 -2.98 18.66
CA ALA A 212 -23.38 -4.26 19.27
C ALA A 212 -22.77 -5.25 18.26
N ARG A 213 -23.21 -5.25 16.99
CA ARG A 213 -22.63 -6.08 15.92
C ARG A 213 -21.15 -5.71 15.68
N SER A 214 -20.78 -4.45 15.88
CA SER A 214 -19.40 -3.95 15.77
C SER A 214 -18.59 -4.10 17.08
N GLY A 215 -19.13 -4.77 18.10
CA GLY A 215 -18.50 -4.91 19.41
C GLY A 215 -18.39 -3.59 20.19
N ALA A 216 -19.18 -2.58 19.82
CA ALA A 216 -19.20 -1.25 20.43
C ALA A 216 -20.53 -0.99 21.14
N SER A 217 -20.59 0.10 21.92
CA SER A 217 -21.82 0.60 22.55
C SER A 217 -22.09 2.00 22.04
N GLN A 218 -23.30 2.22 21.56
CA GLN A 218 -23.84 3.53 21.24
C GLN A 218 -25.30 3.59 21.65
N THR A 219 -25.62 4.48 22.57
CA THR A 219 -26.97 4.62 23.14
C THR A 219 -27.50 6.03 22.89
N PRO A 220 -28.38 6.22 21.92
CA PRO A 220 -29.03 7.51 21.71
C PRO A 220 -29.78 7.96 22.96
N VAL A 221 -29.70 9.25 23.22
CA VAL A 221 -30.38 9.88 24.36
C VAL A 221 -31.23 11.07 23.91
N TRP A 222 -32.29 11.33 24.57
CA TRP A 222 -33.13 12.50 24.30
C TRP A 222 -33.67 13.10 25.58
N ALA A 223 -33.88 14.40 25.54
CA ALA A 223 -34.38 15.16 26.68
C ALA A 223 -35.23 16.36 26.26
N GLY A 224 -36.13 16.76 27.10
CA GLY A 224 -37.05 17.87 26.86
C GLY A 224 -38.46 17.45 26.55
N ARG A 225 -39.36 18.44 26.41
CA ARG A 225 -40.77 18.23 26.14
C ARG A 225 -41.35 19.32 25.28
N ILE A 226 -42.15 18.95 24.30
CA ILE A 226 -42.94 19.90 23.49
C ILE A 226 -44.40 19.74 23.87
N GLU A 227 -45.06 20.81 24.36
CA GLU A 227 -46.49 20.78 24.70
C GLU A 227 -47.32 20.56 23.43
N GLY A 228 -48.22 19.57 23.48
CA GLY A 228 -49.04 19.17 22.33
C GLY A 228 -48.37 18.21 21.34
N GLY A 229 -47.11 17.76 21.63
CA GLY A 229 -46.30 16.93 20.75
C GLY A 229 -45.75 17.70 19.53
N LEU A 230 -44.82 17.11 18.83
CA LEU A 230 -44.32 17.56 17.53
C LEU A 230 -44.27 16.40 16.55
N SER A 231 -45.04 16.53 15.49
CA SER A 231 -45.02 15.57 14.40
C SER A 231 -44.49 16.29 13.15
N PHE A 232 -43.55 15.68 12.47
CA PHE A 232 -43.18 16.05 11.11
C PHE A 232 -44.25 15.51 10.15
N PRO A 233 -44.49 16.18 8.99
CA PRO A 233 -45.34 15.60 7.97
C PRO A 233 -44.77 14.29 7.45
N ASP A 234 -45.50 13.59 6.58
CA ASP A 234 -44.96 12.43 5.89
C ASP A 234 -43.72 12.85 5.07
N LEU A 235 -42.57 12.28 5.43
CA LEU A 235 -41.29 12.61 4.82
C LEU A 235 -40.91 11.51 3.85
N GLN A 236 -40.91 11.86 2.55
CA GLN A 236 -40.56 10.93 1.48
C GLN A 236 -39.39 11.47 0.65
N PRO A 237 -38.45 10.62 0.23
CA PRO A 237 -37.40 11.00 -0.69
C PRO A 237 -37.97 11.52 -2.01
N GLY A 238 -37.60 12.73 -2.41
CA GLY A 238 -37.97 13.37 -3.67
C GLY A 238 -36.76 13.62 -4.56
N THR A 239 -36.83 14.69 -5.37
CA THR A 239 -35.79 15.01 -6.36
C THR A 239 -34.46 15.41 -5.74
N LEU A 240 -34.46 16.21 -4.72
CA LEU A 240 -33.22 16.64 -4.03
C LEU A 240 -32.51 15.47 -3.36
N TYR A 241 -33.30 14.55 -2.76
CA TYR A 241 -32.76 13.36 -2.16
C TYR A 241 -32.21 12.38 -3.21
N ALA A 242 -32.95 12.20 -4.31
CA ALA A 242 -32.50 11.35 -5.43
C ALA A 242 -31.28 11.92 -6.15
N ASP A 243 -31.18 13.23 -6.27
CA ASP A 243 -30.01 13.90 -6.86
C ASP A 243 -28.77 13.76 -5.95
N ALA A 244 -28.97 13.84 -4.62
CA ALA A 244 -27.89 13.66 -3.64
C ALA A 244 -27.48 12.20 -3.46
N PHE A 245 -28.45 11.25 -3.56
CA PHE A 245 -28.27 9.82 -3.38
C PHE A 245 -28.96 9.04 -4.52
N PRO A 246 -28.41 9.10 -5.75
CA PRO A 246 -29.04 8.50 -6.93
C PRO A 246 -29.10 6.98 -6.83
N ASP A 247 -30.24 6.40 -7.18
CA ASP A 247 -30.35 4.94 -7.40
C ASP A 247 -29.73 4.58 -8.73
N THR A 248 -28.52 4.04 -8.68
CA THR A 248 -27.74 3.64 -9.86
C THR A 248 -27.99 2.21 -10.30
N SER A 249 -28.87 1.47 -9.63
CA SER A 249 -29.05 0.02 -9.82
C SER A 249 -29.47 -0.43 -11.22
N GLY A 250 -30.06 0.44 -12.04
CA GLY A 250 -30.50 0.15 -13.40
C GLY A 250 -29.62 0.74 -14.50
N ILE A 251 -28.62 1.54 -14.20
CA ILE A 251 -27.82 2.26 -15.17
C ILE A 251 -26.90 1.32 -15.97
N ARG A 252 -26.89 1.48 -17.28
CA ARG A 252 -25.90 0.89 -18.19
C ARG A 252 -25.31 2.00 -19.06
N ILE A 253 -23.99 1.95 -19.25
CA ILE A 253 -23.23 2.95 -20.01
C ILE A 253 -22.66 2.37 -21.30
N SER A 254 -22.30 3.25 -22.22
CA SER A 254 -21.54 2.93 -23.42
C SER A 254 -20.03 3.07 -23.17
N ALA A 255 -19.24 2.97 -24.23
CA ALA A 255 -17.78 3.20 -24.12
C ALA A 255 -17.41 4.67 -23.87
N ASP A 256 -18.34 5.60 -23.97
CA ASP A 256 -18.10 7.02 -23.72
C ASP A 256 -17.88 7.26 -22.22
N ILE A 257 -16.74 7.86 -21.86
CA ILE A 257 -16.41 8.20 -20.48
C ILE A 257 -17.41 9.17 -19.87
N GLN A 258 -18.04 10.03 -20.68
CA GLN A 258 -19.02 11.01 -20.20
C GLN A 258 -20.31 10.36 -19.68
N ASP A 259 -20.64 9.13 -20.14
CA ASP A 259 -21.77 8.37 -19.61
C ASP A 259 -21.63 8.04 -18.11
N LEU A 260 -20.40 8.04 -17.58
CA LEU A 260 -20.14 7.84 -16.15
C LEU A 260 -20.70 8.95 -15.26
N SER A 261 -21.09 10.11 -15.84
CA SER A 261 -21.80 11.17 -15.12
C SER A 261 -23.12 10.68 -14.49
N ALA A 262 -23.74 9.67 -15.09
CA ALA A 262 -24.95 9.02 -14.56
C ALA A 262 -24.73 8.37 -13.16
N PHE A 263 -23.48 8.06 -12.79
CA PHE A 263 -23.12 7.55 -11.45
C PHE A 263 -22.71 8.68 -10.50
N GLY A 264 -22.93 9.94 -10.83
CA GLY A 264 -22.58 11.09 -10.00
C GLY A 264 -21.09 11.43 -9.98
N LEU A 265 -20.32 10.99 -10.99
CA LEU A 265 -18.90 11.34 -11.08
C LEU A 265 -18.72 12.79 -11.58
N PRO A 266 -17.78 13.57 -11.02
CA PRO A 266 -17.56 14.97 -11.38
C PRO A 266 -17.11 15.16 -12.83
N ALA A 267 -17.60 16.21 -13.49
CA ALA A 267 -17.31 16.48 -14.90
C ALA A 267 -15.82 16.71 -15.18
N ASP A 268 -15.11 17.41 -14.31
CA ASP A 268 -13.67 17.67 -14.41
C ASP A 268 -12.84 16.37 -14.36
N LEU A 269 -13.28 15.38 -13.58
CA LEU A 269 -12.69 14.04 -13.57
C LEU A 269 -12.93 13.32 -14.89
N LEU A 270 -14.17 13.37 -15.41
CA LEU A 270 -14.52 12.72 -16.68
C LEU A 270 -13.75 13.35 -17.85
N ASP A 271 -13.59 14.66 -17.88
CA ASP A 271 -12.78 15.35 -18.88
C ASP A 271 -11.30 14.97 -18.79
N ALA A 272 -10.78 14.85 -17.56
CA ALA A 272 -9.39 14.42 -17.34
C ALA A 272 -9.16 12.98 -17.83
N TRP A 273 -10.12 12.10 -17.64
CA TRP A 273 -10.06 10.73 -18.15
C TRP A 273 -10.28 10.65 -19.67
N ALA A 274 -11.17 11.44 -20.24
CA ALA A 274 -11.36 11.50 -21.68
C ALA A 274 -10.08 11.95 -22.41
N ASP A 275 -9.36 12.92 -21.86
CA ASP A 275 -8.05 13.33 -22.39
C ASP A 275 -7.00 12.20 -22.31
N ARG A 276 -7.01 11.42 -21.21
CA ARG A 276 -6.07 10.32 -21.01
C ARG A 276 -6.40 9.07 -21.82
N TYR A 277 -7.68 8.82 -22.04
CA TYR A 277 -8.22 7.65 -22.73
C TYR A 277 -9.15 8.05 -23.88
N PRO A 278 -8.62 8.60 -24.97
CA PRO A 278 -9.44 9.11 -26.09
C PRO A 278 -10.25 8.03 -26.81
N GLY A 279 -9.92 6.75 -26.58
CA GLY A 279 -10.70 5.60 -27.09
C GLY A 279 -11.88 5.21 -26.21
N GLY A 280 -12.10 5.91 -25.08
CA GLY A 280 -13.13 5.56 -24.13
C GLY A 280 -12.84 4.31 -23.29
N LEU A 281 -13.88 3.71 -22.73
CA LEU A 281 -13.81 2.49 -21.92
C LEU A 281 -13.68 1.26 -22.83
N ASN A 282 -12.79 0.35 -22.46
CA ASN A 282 -12.67 -0.94 -23.14
C ASN A 282 -13.67 -1.97 -22.59
N ASP A 283 -13.76 -3.14 -23.26
CA ASP A 283 -14.75 -4.19 -22.94
C ASP A 283 -14.62 -4.70 -21.49
N LEU A 284 -13.40 -4.82 -20.95
CA LEU A 284 -13.17 -5.19 -19.54
C LEU A 284 -13.81 -4.17 -18.59
N GLN A 285 -13.58 -2.88 -18.85
CA GLN A 285 -14.05 -1.78 -18.01
C GLN A 285 -15.57 -1.64 -18.11
N LEU A 286 -16.12 -1.75 -19.33
CA LEU A 286 -17.57 -1.77 -19.56
C LEU A 286 -18.26 -2.93 -18.86
N THR A 287 -17.70 -4.13 -18.98
CA THR A 287 -18.23 -5.32 -18.31
C THR A 287 -18.17 -5.15 -16.79
N ALA A 288 -17.07 -4.60 -16.25
CA ALA A 288 -16.92 -4.34 -14.82
C ALA A 288 -18.01 -3.39 -14.30
N VAL A 289 -18.32 -2.33 -15.04
CA VAL A 289 -19.38 -1.37 -14.67
C VAL A 289 -20.76 -1.97 -14.88
N ASN A 290 -21.06 -2.42 -16.10
CA ASN A 290 -22.42 -2.78 -16.52
C ASN A 290 -22.93 -4.11 -15.95
N ASP A 291 -22.04 -5.11 -15.88
CA ASP A 291 -22.46 -6.47 -15.52
C ASP A 291 -21.97 -6.86 -14.10
N TYR A 292 -20.82 -6.36 -13.66
CA TYR A 292 -20.26 -6.63 -12.34
C TYR A 292 -20.58 -5.55 -11.32
N ARG A 293 -21.17 -4.42 -11.75
CA ARG A 293 -21.76 -3.41 -10.86
C ARG A 293 -20.77 -2.81 -9.86
N ILE A 294 -19.51 -2.60 -10.30
CA ILE A 294 -18.45 -2.07 -9.42
C ILE A 294 -18.74 -0.64 -8.95
N LEU A 295 -19.49 0.15 -9.71
CA LEU A 295 -19.90 1.49 -9.32
C LEU A 295 -21.12 1.50 -8.38
N ASP A 296 -21.78 0.36 -8.18
CA ASP A 296 -22.82 0.17 -7.17
C ASP A 296 -22.29 -0.48 -5.88
N GLY A 297 -20.95 -0.48 -5.69
CA GLY A 297 -20.29 -1.00 -4.50
C GLY A 297 -20.06 -2.51 -4.48
N ALA A 298 -20.35 -3.23 -5.57
CA ALA A 298 -20.09 -4.67 -5.63
C ALA A 298 -18.59 -4.98 -5.60
N SER A 299 -18.18 -5.93 -4.76
CA SER A 299 -16.81 -6.44 -4.71
C SER A 299 -16.53 -7.38 -5.88
N ALA A 300 -15.33 -7.31 -6.44
CA ALA A 300 -14.94 -8.10 -7.59
C ALA A 300 -13.48 -8.56 -7.56
N LEU A 301 -13.24 -9.78 -8.06
CA LEU A 301 -11.93 -10.28 -8.45
C LEU A 301 -11.81 -10.17 -9.98
N VAL A 302 -10.93 -9.30 -10.45
CA VAL A 302 -10.69 -9.06 -11.87
C VAL A 302 -9.43 -9.78 -12.29
N VAL A 303 -9.57 -10.81 -13.12
CA VAL A 303 -8.48 -11.61 -13.67
C VAL A 303 -8.33 -11.28 -15.15
N ALA A 304 -7.24 -10.60 -15.49
CA ALA A 304 -7.01 -10.16 -16.86
C ALA A 304 -5.51 -10.04 -17.16
N PRO A 305 -5.08 -10.11 -18.44
CA PRO A 305 -3.68 -9.92 -18.82
C PRO A 305 -3.13 -8.56 -18.36
N THR A 306 -1.81 -8.46 -18.25
CA THR A 306 -1.14 -7.16 -18.16
C THR A 306 -1.53 -6.33 -19.39
N THR A 307 -1.69 -5.02 -19.25
CA THR A 307 -2.16 -4.11 -20.32
C THR A 307 -3.67 -4.12 -20.61
N ALA A 308 -4.47 -5.02 -20.05
CA ALA A 308 -5.92 -5.03 -20.26
C ALA A 308 -6.66 -3.83 -19.60
N GLY A 309 -5.98 -2.99 -18.85
CA GLY A 309 -6.59 -1.82 -18.20
C GLY A 309 -7.20 -2.12 -16.81
N LYS A 310 -6.78 -3.19 -16.14
CA LYS A 310 -7.24 -3.57 -14.79
C LYS A 310 -7.18 -2.43 -13.77
N THR A 311 -6.07 -1.70 -13.73
CA THR A 311 -5.89 -0.63 -12.75
C THR A 311 -6.97 0.44 -12.88
N PHE A 312 -7.41 0.74 -14.12
CA PHE A 312 -8.49 1.71 -14.35
C PHE A 312 -9.84 1.21 -13.82
N VAL A 313 -10.08 -0.11 -13.77
CA VAL A 313 -11.26 -0.65 -13.06
C VAL A 313 -11.23 -0.27 -11.57
N GLY A 314 -10.06 -0.37 -10.93
CA GLY A 314 -9.87 0.13 -9.56
C GLY A 314 -10.05 1.65 -9.42
N GLU A 315 -9.58 2.42 -10.42
CA GLU A 315 -9.74 3.89 -10.45
C GLU A 315 -11.22 4.29 -10.60
N LEU A 316 -11.99 3.58 -11.43
CA LEU A 316 -13.46 3.77 -11.56
C LEU A 316 -14.18 3.57 -10.23
N ALA A 317 -13.89 2.46 -9.53
CA ALA A 317 -14.45 2.19 -8.21
C ALA A 317 -14.03 3.24 -7.17
N ALA A 318 -12.76 3.70 -7.23
CA ALA A 318 -12.25 4.75 -6.35
C ALA A 318 -12.97 6.09 -6.56
N ALA A 319 -13.17 6.48 -7.81
CA ALA A 319 -13.90 7.71 -8.13
C ALA A 319 -15.34 7.70 -7.57
N LYS A 320 -16.02 6.55 -7.69
CA LYS A 320 -17.36 6.41 -7.09
C LYS A 320 -17.32 6.47 -5.56
N ALA A 321 -16.36 5.80 -4.92
CA ALA A 321 -16.20 5.89 -3.46
C ALA A 321 -15.95 7.33 -3.01
N LEU A 322 -15.15 8.10 -3.77
CA LEU A 322 -14.89 9.52 -3.48
C LEU A 322 -16.12 10.40 -3.72
N ALA A 323 -16.86 10.17 -4.80
CA ALA A 323 -18.13 10.86 -5.05
C ALA A 323 -19.14 10.63 -3.92
N ASP A 324 -19.11 9.45 -3.32
CA ASP A 324 -19.91 9.09 -2.14
C ASP A 324 -19.30 9.61 -0.81
N GLY A 325 -18.29 10.49 -0.86
CA GLY A 325 -17.62 11.07 0.32
C GLY A 325 -16.70 10.11 1.09
N ARG A 326 -16.45 8.90 0.57
CA ARG A 326 -15.63 7.88 1.20
C ARG A 326 -14.21 7.89 0.64
N LYS A 327 -13.29 7.18 1.26
CA LYS A 327 -11.86 7.15 0.91
C LYS A 327 -11.48 5.86 0.22
N ALA A 328 -10.46 5.92 -0.64
CA ALA A 328 -9.95 4.76 -1.38
C ALA A 328 -8.50 4.44 -1.02
N ALA A 329 -8.19 3.15 -0.88
CA ALA A 329 -6.83 2.66 -0.68
C ALA A 329 -6.43 1.69 -1.80
N PHE A 330 -5.27 1.94 -2.43
CA PHE A 330 -4.64 1.05 -3.39
C PHE A 330 -3.47 0.33 -2.73
N LEU A 331 -3.52 -0.98 -2.71
CA LEU A 331 -2.52 -1.85 -2.10
C LEU A 331 -1.68 -2.51 -3.18
N LEU A 332 -0.37 -2.34 -3.09
CA LEU A 332 0.59 -2.73 -4.12
C LEU A 332 1.70 -3.62 -3.55
N PRO A 333 2.27 -4.53 -4.36
CA PRO A 333 3.24 -5.49 -3.86
C PRO A 333 4.62 -4.91 -3.55
N TYR A 334 5.02 -3.80 -4.18
CA TYR A 334 6.38 -3.27 -4.10
C TYR A 334 6.42 -1.77 -3.93
N LYS A 335 7.36 -1.25 -3.11
CA LYS A 335 7.62 0.18 -2.95
C LYS A 335 7.88 0.91 -4.28
N ALA A 336 8.61 0.27 -5.21
CA ALA A 336 8.89 0.86 -6.51
C ALA A 336 7.61 1.11 -7.30
N LEU A 337 6.70 0.12 -7.33
CA LEU A 337 5.41 0.24 -8.01
C LEU A 337 4.50 1.25 -7.31
N THR A 338 4.52 1.27 -5.97
CA THR A 338 3.76 2.25 -5.18
C THR A 338 4.22 3.67 -5.49
N ASN A 339 5.53 3.90 -5.62
CA ASN A 339 6.08 5.21 -5.97
C ASN A 339 5.74 5.63 -7.41
N GLU A 340 5.86 4.72 -8.38
CA GLU A 340 5.48 4.99 -9.78
C GLU A 340 4.00 5.35 -9.89
N LYS A 341 3.13 4.56 -9.26
CA LYS A 341 1.69 4.83 -9.25
C LYS A 341 1.33 6.11 -8.51
N TYR A 342 2.05 6.41 -7.42
CA TYR A 342 1.84 7.67 -6.71
C TYR A 342 2.17 8.87 -7.61
N ASP A 343 3.29 8.84 -8.32
CA ASP A 343 3.68 9.92 -9.22
C ASP A 343 2.61 10.13 -10.32
N ASP A 344 2.08 9.04 -10.89
CA ASP A 344 0.97 9.09 -11.87
C ASP A 344 -0.34 9.64 -11.26
N PHE A 345 -0.70 9.18 -10.05
CA PHE A 345 -1.92 9.59 -9.36
C PHE A 345 -1.83 11.04 -8.87
N GLN A 346 -0.68 11.44 -8.37
CA GLN A 346 -0.43 12.81 -7.94
C GLN A 346 -0.56 13.80 -9.11
N ALA A 347 -0.01 13.47 -10.28
CA ALA A 347 -0.13 14.32 -11.45
C ALA A 347 -1.59 14.47 -11.93
N LEU A 348 -2.37 13.36 -11.95
CA LEU A 348 -3.74 13.39 -12.44
C LEU A 348 -4.74 13.86 -11.37
N TYR A 349 -4.73 13.20 -10.22
CA TYR A 349 -5.74 13.41 -9.17
C TYR A 349 -5.35 14.52 -8.19
N GLY A 350 -4.04 14.61 -7.85
CA GLY A 350 -3.55 15.63 -6.94
C GLY A 350 -3.45 17.01 -7.59
N GLU A 351 -2.60 17.13 -8.61
CA GLU A 351 -2.28 18.43 -9.21
C GLU A 351 -3.40 18.97 -10.10
N ARG A 352 -4.05 18.09 -10.91
CA ARG A 352 -5.09 18.53 -11.85
C ARG A 352 -6.46 18.69 -11.19
N LEU A 353 -6.83 17.78 -10.25
CA LEU A 353 -8.17 17.70 -9.65
C LEU A 353 -8.19 18.13 -8.17
N GLY A 354 -7.06 18.45 -7.56
CA GLY A 354 -6.98 18.94 -6.18
C GLY A 354 -7.29 17.91 -5.09
N LEU A 355 -7.29 16.60 -5.42
CA LEU A 355 -7.49 15.53 -4.45
C LEU A 355 -6.23 15.30 -3.61
N ARG A 356 -6.41 14.92 -2.35
CA ARG A 356 -5.30 14.59 -1.45
C ARG A 356 -4.85 13.15 -1.67
N VAL A 357 -3.75 12.99 -2.39
CA VAL A 357 -3.12 11.69 -2.64
C VAL A 357 -1.97 11.49 -1.66
N VAL A 358 -1.94 10.39 -0.92
CA VAL A 358 -0.87 10.06 0.04
C VAL A 358 -0.21 8.74 -0.30
N ARG A 359 1.07 8.61 0.07
CA ARG A 359 1.89 7.43 -0.19
C ARG A 359 2.49 6.88 1.11
N CYS A 360 2.08 5.68 1.49
CA CYS A 360 2.52 5.05 2.73
C CYS A 360 3.46 3.86 2.42
N THR A 361 4.76 4.12 2.37
CA THR A 361 5.79 3.11 2.11
C THR A 361 6.86 3.01 3.21
N GLY A 362 6.67 3.68 4.33
CA GLY A 362 7.62 3.73 5.45
C GLY A 362 8.77 4.73 5.28
N ASP A 363 8.91 5.33 4.08
CA ASP A 363 9.90 6.36 3.81
C ASP A 363 9.30 7.79 3.92
N PHE A 364 7.99 7.89 4.21
CA PHE A 364 7.20 9.12 4.25
C PHE A 364 6.33 9.15 5.51
N ALA A 365 6.89 9.61 6.62
CA ALA A 365 6.22 9.60 7.92
C ALA A 365 4.96 10.50 7.94
N ASP A 366 5.02 11.66 7.29
CA ASP A 366 3.90 12.61 7.23
C ASP A 366 2.70 12.03 6.46
N ASP A 367 2.94 11.29 5.38
CA ASP A 367 1.90 10.61 4.61
C ASP A 367 1.24 9.48 5.42
N VAL A 368 2.03 8.75 6.21
CA VAL A 368 1.51 7.72 7.13
C VAL A 368 0.62 8.34 8.19
N ASP A 369 1.03 9.46 8.78
CA ASP A 369 0.23 10.18 9.77
C ASP A 369 -1.06 10.71 9.16
N ALA A 370 -1.00 11.30 7.96
CA ALA A 370 -2.18 11.74 7.21
C ALA A 370 -3.16 10.59 6.93
N PHE A 371 -2.64 9.40 6.55
CA PHE A 371 -3.46 8.20 6.34
C PHE A 371 -4.16 7.76 7.61
N VAL A 372 -3.44 7.65 8.73
CA VAL A 372 -4.02 7.23 10.02
C VAL A 372 -5.11 8.19 10.48
N ARG A 373 -4.93 9.48 10.28
CA ARG A 373 -5.93 10.51 10.62
C ARG A 373 -7.08 10.64 9.63
N GLY A 374 -7.02 9.94 8.49
CA GLY A 374 -8.02 10.02 7.43
C GLY A 374 -7.94 11.30 6.61
N ARG A 375 -6.80 11.98 6.58
CA ARG A 375 -6.57 13.22 5.83
C ARG A 375 -6.07 12.96 4.41
N TYR A 376 -6.78 12.15 3.69
CA TYR A 376 -6.51 11.78 2.30
C TYR A 376 -7.82 11.51 1.59
N ASP A 377 -7.79 11.53 0.28
CA ASP A 377 -8.87 11.04 -0.58
C ASP A 377 -8.49 9.70 -1.17
N VAL A 378 -7.25 9.59 -1.67
CA VAL A 378 -6.68 8.33 -2.20
C VAL A 378 -5.35 8.04 -1.51
N ALA A 379 -5.17 6.81 -1.06
CA ALA A 379 -3.92 6.34 -0.45
C ALA A 379 -3.32 5.18 -1.24
N LEU A 380 -2.00 5.23 -1.47
CA LEU A 380 -1.26 4.13 -2.07
C LEU A 380 -0.31 3.53 -1.03
N LEU A 381 -0.46 2.23 -0.76
CA LEU A 381 0.29 1.54 0.30
C LEU A 381 0.89 0.24 -0.22
N THR A 382 1.99 -0.20 0.41
CA THR A 382 2.40 -1.59 0.26
C THR A 382 1.52 -2.51 1.11
N PHE A 383 1.43 -3.79 0.74
CA PHE A 383 0.67 -4.79 1.51
C PHE A 383 1.09 -4.82 2.98
N GLU A 384 2.40 -4.80 3.23
CA GLU A 384 2.96 -4.85 4.59
C GLU A 384 2.59 -3.62 5.40
N MET A 385 2.65 -2.43 4.78
CA MET A 385 2.32 -1.19 5.46
C MET A 385 0.83 -1.14 5.84
N PHE A 386 -0.05 -1.51 4.90
CA PHE A 386 -1.48 -1.54 5.21
C PHE A 386 -1.80 -2.55 6.31
N LEU A 387 -1.25 -3.77 6.25
CA LEU A 387 -1.43 -4.77 7.29
C LEU A 387 -0.96 -4.23 8.65
N GLN A 388 0.23 -3.66 8.71
CA GLN A 388 0.78 -3.09 9.95
C GLN A 388 -0.11 -1.97 10.51
N LEU A 389 -0.57 -1.04 9.68
CA LEU A 389 -1.41 0.09 10.11
C LEU A 389 -2.81 -0.36 10.52
N SER A 390 -3.43 -1.29 9.79
CA SER A 390 -4.75 -1.82 10.13
C SER A 390 -4.75 -2.61 11.44
N LEU A 391 -3.63 -3.24 11.78
CA LEU A 391 -3.44 -3.91 13.07
C LEU A 391 -3.20 -2.93 14.22
N ALA A 392 -2.38 -1.89 13.96
CA ALA A 392 -2.05 -0.89 14.96
C ALA A 392 -3.24 0.04 15.27
N VAL A 393 -4.00 0.43 14.26
CA VAL A 393 -5.12 1.37 14.32
C VAL A 393 -6.33 0.83 13.53
N PRO A 394 -7.09 -0.14 14.06
CA PRO A 394 -8.24 -0.73 13.34
C PRO A 394 -9.28 0.29 12.86
N ALA A 395 -9.37 1.44 13.52
CA ALA A 395 -10.27 2.53 13.14
C ALA A 395 -10.03 3.08 11.71
N ILE A 396 -8.89 2.81 11.08
CA ILE A 396 -8.68 3.21 9.68
C ILE A 396 -9.64 2.50 8.73
N LEU A 397 -10.08 1.27 9.06
CA LEU A 397 -10.98 0.49 8.22
C LEU A 397 -12.37 1.11 8.13
N SER A 398 -12.84 1.80 9.18
CA SER A 398 -14.15 2.48 9.17
C SER A 398 -14.19 3.67 8.21
N LYS A 399 -13.03 4.25 7.88
CA LYS A 399 -12.93 5.39 6.97
C LYS A 399 -12.85 4.99 5.50
N LEU A 400 -12.54 3.72 5.22
CA LEU A 400 -12.37 3.22 3.86
C LEU A 400 -13.71 2.89 3.21
N GLY A 401 -13.94 3.41 2.02
CA GLY A 401 -15.03 3.01 1.13
C GLY A 401 -14.62 1.92 0.17
N LEU A 402 -13.34 1.93 -0.21
CA LEU A 402 -12.79 1.00 -1.18
C LEU A 402 -11.39 0.58 -0.79
N VAL A 403 -11.10 -0.70 -0.99
CA VAL A 403 -9.75 -1.26 -1.00
C VAL A 403 -9.51 -1.93 -2.35
N VAL A 404 -8.54 -1.44 -3.10
CA VAL A 404 -8.06 -2.06 -4.33
C VAL A 404 -6.80 -2.85 -4.01
N VAL A 405 -6.79 -4.15 -4.29
CA VAL A 405 -5.63 -5.02 -4.10
C VAL A 405 -5.05 -5.34 -5.48
N ASP A 406 -3.99 -4.66 -5.86
CA ASP A 406 -3.32 -4.92 -7.14
C ASP A 406 -2.37 -6.11 -7.02
N GLU A 407 -2.29 -6.92 -8.07
CA GLU A 407 -1.51 -8.17 -8.12
C GLU A 407 -1.93 -9.18 -7.01
N ALA A 408 -3.24 -9.41 -6.85
CA ALA A 408 -3.81 -10.28 -5.80
C ALA A 408 -3.24 -11.71 -5.82
N GLN A 409 -2.73 -12.21 -6.97
CA GLN A 409 -2.07 -13.52 -7.08
C GLN A 409 -0.80 -13.62 -6.21
N PHE A 410 -0.29 -12.51 -5.66
CA PHE A 410 0.80 -12.53 -4.67
C PHE A 410 0.45 -13.32 -3.40
N VAL A 411 -0.82 -13.64 -3.17
CA VAL A 411 -1.20 -14.59 -2.10
C VAL A 411 -0.47 -15.93 -2.23
N THR A 412 -0.08 -16.31 -3.45
CA THR A 412 0.65 -17.56 -3.74
C THR A 412 2.17 -17.45 -3.52
N ASP A 413 2.70 -16.25 -3.25
CA ASP A 413 4.13 -16.04 -3.06
C ASP A 413 4.62 -16.70 -1.76
N PRO A 414 5.64 -17.59 -1.82
CA PRO A 414 6.08 -18.33 -0.64
C PRO A 414 6.62 -17.45 0.50
N GLY A 415 7.17 -16.28 0.16
CA GLY A 415 7.82 -15.40 1.15
C GLY A 415 6.90 -14.29 1.68
N ARG A 416 6.04 -13.76 0.82
CA ARG A 416 5.23 -12.56 1.11
C ARG A 416 3.73 -12.81 1.10
N GLY A 417 3.28 -13.95 0.55
CA GLY A 417 1.86 -14.28 0.46
C GLY A 417 1.15 -14.29 1.80
N ILE A 418 1.84 -14.65 2.89
CA ILE A 418 1.29 -14.57 4.25
C ILE A 418 0.76 -13.17 4.59
N ASN A 419 1.47 -12.10 4.18
CA ASN A 419 1.03 -10.74 4.48
C ASN A 419 -0.23 -10.38 3.69
N VAL A 420 -0.31 -10.81 2.42
CA VAL A 420 -1.49 -10.59 1.58
C VAL A 420 -2.69 -11.37 2.13
N GLU A 421 -2.49 -12.63 2.50
CA GLU A 421 -3.56 -13.45 3.03
C GLU A 421 -4.08 -12.94 4.39
N LEU A 422 -3.18 -12.54 5.31
CA LEU A 422 -3.57 -11.94 6.59
C LEU A 422 -4.27 -10.59 6.42
N LEU A 423 -3.84 -9.78 5.46
CA LEU A 423 -4.49 -8.51 5.12
C LEU A 423 -5.92 -8.75 4.65
N LEU A 424 -6.11 -9.68 3.72
CA LEU A 424 -7.44 -10.05 3.22
C LEU A 424 -8.31 -10.68 4.32
N THR A 425 -7.72 -11.56 5.15
CA THR A 425 -8.40 -12.11 6.33
C THR A 425 -8.88 -11.01 7.28
N ASN A 426 -8.05 -9.98 7.50
CA ASN A 426 -8.44 -8.83 8.34
C ASN A 426 -9.61 -8.04 7.74
N LEU A 427 -9.64 -7.85 6.41
CA LEU A 427 -10.75 -7.20 5.73
C LEU A 427 -12.04 -8.04 5.82
N ILE A 428 -11.94 -9.37 5.68
CA ILE A 428 -13.08 -10.29 5.83
C ILE A 428 -13.61 -10.25 7.27
N ALA A 429 -12.72 -10.30 8.26
CA ALA A 429 -13.12 -10.21 9.68
C ALA A 429 -13.76 -8.84 10.02
N ALA A 430 -13.32 -7.76 9.37
CA ALA A 430 -13.93 -6.45 9.53
C ALA A 430 -15.38 -6.41 9.02
N ARG A 431 -15.73 -7.18 7.98
CA ARG A 431 -17.12 -7.32 7.50
C ARG A 431 -18.05 -7.92 8.57
N GLU A 432 -17.57 -8.90 9.33
CA GLU A 432 -18.34 -9.48 10.46
C GLU A 432 -18.64 -8.43 11.53
N GLN A 433 -17.83 -7.38 11.63
CA GLN A 433 -18.01 -6.24 12.52
C GLN A 433 -18.78 -5.08 11.86
N GLY A 434 -19.31 -5.28 10.65
CA GLY A 434 -20.08 -4.27 9.91
C GLY A 434 -19.24 -3.21 9.23
N LEU A 435 -17.92 -3.37 9.13
CA LEU A 435 -17.04 -2.54 8.33
C LEU A 435 -16.86 -3.20 6.95
N GLU A 436 -17.58 -2.71 5.97
CA GLU A 436 -17.65 -3.33 4.63
C GLU A 436 -17.08 -2.39 3.55
N PRO A 437 -15.77 -2.12 3.52
CA PRO A 437 -15.21 -1.47 2.35
C PRO A 437 -15.39 -2.38 1.13
N GLN A 438 -15.76 -1.80 0.00
CA GLN A 438 -15.76 -2.53 -1.27
C GLN A 438 -14.35 -3.09 -1.53
N LEU A 439 -14.25 -4.33 -1.98
CA LEU A 439 -12.98 -4.97 -2.33
C LEU A 439 -12.91 -5.18 -3.84
N VAL A 440 -11.93 -4.56 -4.49
CA VAL A 440 -11.60 -4.80 -5.89
C VAL A 440 -10.22 -5.43 -5.95
N ALA A 441 -10.15 -6.74 -6.15
CA ALA A 441 -8.91 -7.49 -6.27
C ALA A 441 -8.55 -7.62 -7.76
N LEU A 442 -7.38 -7.13 -8.14
CA LEU A 442 -6.87 -7.16 -9.52
C LEU A 442 -5.77 -8.22 -9.61
N SER A 443 -5.89 -9.13 -10.55
CA SER A 443 -4.93 -10.21 -10.73
C SER A 443 -4.48 -10.32 -12.19
N ALA A 444 -3.22 -10.71 -12.39
CA ALA A 444 -2.78 -11.22 -13.68
C ALA A 444 -3.52 -12.53 -14.01
N VAL A 445 -3.33 -13.03 -15.23
CA VAL A 445 -3.91 -14.32 -15.62
C VAL A 445 -3.37 -15.41 -14.69
N ILE A 446 -4.30 -16.13 -14.10
CA ILE A 446 -4.07 -17.31 -13.25
C ILE A 446 -4.82 -18.50 -13.85
N GLY A 447 -4.44 -19.68 -13.48
CA GLY A 447 -5.16 -20.91 -13.87
C GLY A 447 -6.46 -21.04 -13.05
N ASP A 448 -6.56 -22.09 -12.26
CA ASP A 448 -7.71 -22.28 -11.37
C ASP A 448 -7.68 -21.27 -10.22
N ILE A 449 -8.79 -20.57 -10.01
CA ILE A 449 -8.99 -19.60 -8.93
C ILE A 449 -9.02 -20.30 -7.56
N ASN A 450 -9.32 -21.60 -7.52
CA ASN A 450 -9.28 -22.47 -6.33
C ASN A 450 -10.10 -21.90 -5.15
N ALA A 451 -11.34 -21.47 -5.44
CA ALA A 451 -12.28 -20.91 -4.47
C ALA A 451 -11.78 -19.64 -3.73
N PHE A 452 -10.85 -18.91 -4.32
CA PHE A 452 -10.37 -17.64 -3.77
C PHE A 452 -11.45 -16.56 -3.80
N ASP A 453 -12.30 -16.58 -4.82
CA ASP A 453 -13.49 -15.74 -4.97
C ASP A 453 -14.55 -16.04 -3.92
N GLU A 454 -14.83 -17.33 -3.67
CA GLU A 454 -15.76 -17.77 -2.63
C GLU A 454 -15.28 -17.31 -1.24
N TRP A 455 -13.96 -17.43 -0.98
CA TRP A 455 -13.36 -16.97 0.27
C TRP A 455 -13.43 -15.45 0.45
N LEU A 456 -13.24 -14.68 -0.64
CA LEU A 456 -13.34 -13.22 -0.63
C LEU A 456 -14.80 -12.71 -0.66
N ASP A 457 -15.76 -13.59 -0.92
CA ASP A 457 -17.16 -13.22 -1.18
C ASP A 457 -17.26 -12.14 -2.26
N CYS A 458 -16.71 -12.42 -3.43
CA CYS A 458 -16.68 -11.50 -4.56
C CYS A 458 -17.00 -12.20 -5.88
N ARG A 459 -17.49 -11.44 -6.86
CA ARG A 459 -17.75 -11.92 -8.22
C ARG A 459 -16.46 -11.93 -9.04
N VAL A 460 -16.27 -12.94 -9.88
CA VAL A 460 -15.07 -13.07 -10.71
C VAL A 460 -15.32 -12.58 -12.13
N LEU A 461 -14.56 -11.58 -12.54
CA LEU A 461 -14.50 -11.10 -13.92
C LEU A 461 -13.21 -11.60 -14.57
N VAL A 462 -13.33 -12.56 -15.48
CA VAL A 462 -12.19 -13.12 -16.20
C VAL A 462 -12.24 -12.68 -17.65
N THR A 463 -11.12 -12.20 -18.16
CA THR A 463 -10.92 -12.01 -19.61
C THR A 463 -9.49 -12.42 -20.00
N THR A 464 -9.39 -13.00 -21.18
CA THR A 464 -8.10 -13.30 -21.82
C THR A 464 -7.75 -12.27 -22.89
N ASP A 465 -8.68 -11.36 -23.18
CA ASP A 465 -8.54 -10.37 -24.24
C ASP A 465 -7.46 -9.34 -23.91
N ARG A 466 -6.68 -9.02 -24.91
CA ARG A 466 -5.62 -8.02 -24.82
C ARG A 466 -5.83 -6.91 -25.83
N PRO A 467 -5.66 -5.63 -25.46
CA PRO A 467 -5.72 -4.52 -26.41
C PRO A 467 -4.73 -4.67 -27.57
N VAL A 468 -3.60 -5.31 -27.32
CA VAL A 468 -2.61 -5.69 -28.35
C VAL A 468 -2.48 -7.20 -28.32
N PRO A 469 -2.92 -7.92 -29.36
CA PRO A 469 -2.78 -9.37 -29.45
C PRO A 469 -1.34 -9.82 -29.24
N LEU A 470 -1.13 -10.94 -28.58
CA LEU A 470 0.18 -11.52 -28.30
C LEU A 470 0.35 -12.83 -29.11
N VAL A 471 1.43 -12.89 -29.86
CA VAL A 471 1.89 -14.13 -30.50
C VAL A 471 3.00 -14.74 -29.63
N GLU A 472 2.77 -15.93 -29.11
CA GLU A 472 3.71 -16.61 -28.23
C GLU A 472 4.32 -17.82 -28.95
N GLY A 473 5.61 -18.04 -28.80
CA GLY A 473 6.21 -19.19 -29.45
C GLY A 473 7.64 -19.50 -29.02
N VAL A 474 8.20 -20.53 -29.65
CA VAL A 474 9.52 -21.07 -29.36
C VAL A 474 10.35 -21.12 -30.65
N LEU A 475 11.55 -20.54 -30.61
CA LEU A 475 12.51 -20.52 -31.69
C LEU A 475 13.64 -21.52 -31.40
N ASP A 476 13.94 -22.41 -32.33
CA ASP A 476 15.09 -23.34 -32.21
C ASP A 476 16.33 -22.84 -32.95
N ARG A 477 17.46 -23.58 -32.80
CA ARG A 477 18.72 -23.25 -33.48
C ARG A 477 18.72 -23.55 -34.98
N ALA A 478 17.67 -24.16 -35.51
CA ALA A 478 17.49 -24.30 -36.96
C ALA A 478 16.82 -23.06 -37.57
N GLY A 479 16.42 -22.08 -36.73
CA GLY A 479 15.76 -20.84 -37.14
C GLY A 479 14.24 -21.00 -37.30
N LEU A 480 13.67 -22.14 -36.88
CA LEU A 480 12.22 -22.37 -36.97
C LEU A 480 11.51 -21.85 -35.72
N TYR A 481 10.51 -21.03 -35.91
CA TYR A 481 9.64 -20.48 -34.88
C TYR A 481 8.28 -21.17 -34.93
N GLN A 482 7.93 -21.90 -33.86
CA GLN A 482 6.61 -22.48 -33.63
C GLN A 482 5.84 -21.53 -32.77
N SER A 483 4.73 -20.99 -33.24
CA SER A 483 3.96 -19.97 -32.55
C SER A 483 2.48 -20.27 -32.46
N LEU A 484 1.85 -19.66 -31.47
CA LEU A 484 0.40 -19.64 -31.23
C LEU A 484 -0.05 -18.19 -31.27
N SER A 485 -1.00 -17.89 -32.16
CA SER A 485 -1.63 -16.57 -32.24
C SER A 485 -2.69 -16.39 -31.14
N ALA A 486 -3.16 -15.15 -30.93
CA ALA A 486 -4.26 -14.85 -30.02
C ALA A 486 -5.57 -15.55 -30.43
N ASP A 487 -5.76 -15.81 -31.73
CA ASP A 487 -6.92 -16.50 -32.28
C ASP A 487 -6.81 -18.04 -32.19
N GLY A 488 -5.73 -18.53 -31.57
CA GLY A 488 -5.49 -19.96 -31.40
C GLY A 488 -4.91 -20.67 -32.62
N GLU A 489 -4.47 -19.95 -33.65
CA GLU A 489 -3.82 -20.52 -34.82
C GLU A 489 -2.34 -20.86 -34.50
N GLU A 490 -1.96 -22.10 -34.74
CA GLU A 490 -0.60 -22.55 -34.60
C GLU A 490 0.13 -22.54 -35.95
N THR A 491 1.32 -21.96 -35.99
CA THR A 491 2.16 -21.91 -37.17
C THR A 491 3.59 -22.35 -36.87
N VAL A 492 4.29 -22.88 -37.86
CA VAL A 492 5.72 -23.14 -37.78
C VAL A 492 6.36 -22.53 -39.02
N GLU A 493 7.15 -21.50 -38.82
CA GLU A 493 7.77 -20.75 -39.93
C GLU A 493 9.24 -20.42 -39.66
N PRO A 494 10.06 -20.21 -40.68
CA PRO A 494 11.42 -19.73 -40.48
C PRO A 494 11.39 -18.26 -40.05
N LEU A 495 11.92 -17.98 -38.85
CA LEU A 495 12.13 -16.62 -38.35
C LEU A 495 13.57 -16.15 -38.57
N LEU A 496 14.52 -17.11 -38.65
CA LEU A 496 15.91 -16.88 -39.02
C LEU A 496 16.31 -17.90 -40.05
N GLU A 497 17.09 -17.48 -41.05
CA GLU A 497 17.71 -18.40 -41.99
C GLU A 497 18.89 -19.14 -41.29
N PRO A 498 19.09 -20.45 -41.52
CA PRO A 498 20.15 -21.21 -40.87
C PRO A 498 21.56 -20.63 -41.05
N PHE A 499 21.85 -19.96 -42.17
CA PHE A 499 23.15 -19.31 -42.40
C PHE A 499 23.37 -18.05 -41.55
N GLN A 500 22.35 -17.47 -40.96
CA GLN A 500 22.45 -16.30 -40.05
C GLN A 500 22.90 -16.74 -38.67
N ILE A 501 22.65 -17.99 -38.28
CA ILE A 501 23.02 -18.56 -36.97
C ILE A 501 24.47 -19.07 -37.03
N VAL A 502 25.40 -18.15 -36.80
CA VAL A 502 26.82 -18.44 -36.86
C VAL A 502 27.40 -18.61 -35.46
N GLN A 503 28.13 -19.72 -35.25
CA GLN A 503 28.82 -19.94 -33.99
C GLN A 503 29.90 -18.88 -33.77
N ARG A 504 29.77 -18.11 -32.68
CA ARG A 504 30.63 -16.95 -32.32
C ARG A 504 31.74 -17.31 -31.34
N LYS A 505 31.62 -18.43 -30.64
CA LYS A 505 32.60 -18.92 -29.66
C LYS A 505 33.00 -20.35 -29.93
N SER A 506 33.99 -20.86 -29.22
CA SER A 506 34.47 -22.23 -29.31
C SER A 506 33.40 -23.30 -29.02
N LYS A 507 32.34 -22.93 -28.33
CA LYS A 507 31.14 -23.77 -28.09
C LYS A 507 29.89 -22.99 -28.50
N PRO A 508 28.87 -23.66 -29.04
CA PRO A 508 27.59 -23.06 -29.35
C PRO A 508 27.01 -22.36 -28.11
N GLY A 509 26.45 -21.18 -28.28
CA GLY A 509 25.90 -20.37 -27.20
C GLY A 509 24.62 -19.67 -27.62
N SER A 510 23.86 -19.15 -26.67
CA SER A 510 22.65 -18.37 -26.97
C SER A 510 22.94 -17.12 -27.79
N GLN A 511 24.13 -16.56 -27.69
CA GLN A 511 24.59 -15.40 -28.49
C GLN A 511 24.50 -15.65 -30.00
N ASP A 512 24.70 -16.90 -30.45
CA ASP A 512 24.68 -17.27 -31.88
C ASP A 512 23.28 -17.05 -32.49
N VAL A 513 22.22 -17.19 -31.70
CA VAL A 513 20.82 -16.99 -32.09
C VAL A 513 20.34 -15.57 -31.73
N ILE A 514 20.68 -15.07 -30.53
CA ILE A 514 20.19 -13.77 -30.06
C ILE A 514 20.65 -12.63 -30.97
N VAL A 515 21.91 -12.61 -31.38
CA VAL A 515 22.45 -11.49 -32.18
C VAL A 515 21.76 -11.35 -33.54
N PRO A 516 21.65 -12.39 -34.40
CA PRO A 516 20.94 -12.24 -35.67
C PRO A 516 19.46 -11.97 -35.46
N LEU A 517 18.82 -12.56 -34.44
CA LEU A 517 17.42 -12.35 -34.13
C LEU A 517 17.16 -10.88 -33.73
N VAL A 518 17.86 -10.36 -32.75
CA VAL A 518 17.69 -8.97 -32.31
C VAL A 518 18.01 -7.99 -33.44
N ARG A 519 19.04 -8.28 -34.26
CA ARG A 519 19.38 -7.45 -35.42
C ARG A 519 18.20 -7.38 -36.38
N SER A 520 17.65 -8.52 -36.82
CA SER A 520 16.51 -8.58 -37.73
C SER A 520 15.30 -7.80 -37.20
N LEU A 521 14.99 -7.98 -35.92
CA LEU A 521 13.86 -7.28 -35.26
C LEU A 521 14.08 -5.78 -35.16
N VAL A 522 15.29 -5.34 -34.79
CA VAL A 522 15.62 -3.91 -34.69
C VAL A 522 15.66 -3.24 -36.05
N GLU A 523 16.16 -3.92 -37.09
CA GLU A 523 16.11 -3.45 -38.48
C GLU A 523 14.67 -3.30 -38.98
N ALA A 524 13.76 -4.12 -38.49
CA ALA A 524 12.31 -3.99 -38.71
C ALA A 524 11.65 -2.87 -37.86
N GLY A 525 12.43 -2.13 -37.06
CA GLY A 525 11.95 -1.02 -36.24
C GLY A 525 11.44 -1.42 -34.85
N GLU A 526 11.61 -2.66 -34.43
CA GLU A 526 11.12 -3.16 -33.14
C GLU A 526 11.99 -2.74 -31.95
N HIS A 527 11.36 -2.63 -30.79
CA HIS A 527 12.02 -2.54 -29.48
C HIS A 527 12.02 -3.94 -28.83
N VAL A 528 13.20 -4.42 -28.46
CA VAL A 528 13.38 -5.81 -28.03
C VAL A 528 13.86 -5.87 -26.58
N VAL A 529 13.14 -6.63 -25.74
CA VAL A 529 13.62 -7.01 -24.39
C VAL A 529 14.13 -8.43 -24.42
N VAL A 530 15.34 -8.67 -23.90
CA VAL A 530 15.97 -9.99 -23.79
C VAL A 530 16.09 -10.36 -22.32
N PHE A 531 15.25 -11.27 -21.85
CA PHE A 531 15.31 -11.78 -20.48
C PHE A 531 16.43 -12.81 -20.31
N ARG A 532 17.24 -12.60 -19.26
CA ARG A 532 18.32 -13.50 -18.84
C ARG A 532 18.13 -13.89 -17.37
N ASN A 533 18.52 -15.09 -17.01
CA ASN A 533 18.35 -15.65 -15.67
C ASN A 533 19.39 -15.17 -14.64
N THR A 534 20.48 -14.55 -15.06
CA THR A 534 21.49 -14.00 -14.16
C THR A 534 21.90 -12.59 -14.55
N LYS A 535 22.33 -11.78 -13.57
CA LYS A 535 22.80 -10.42 -13.77
C LYS A 535 24.05 -10.37 -14.68
N GLY A 536 24.97 -11.34 -14.50
CA GLY A 536 26.17 -11.46 -15.35
C GLY A 536 25.85 -11.79 -16.80
N ALA A 537 24.88 -12.69 -17.04
CA ALA A 537 24.40 -13.01 -18.38
C ALA A 537 23.67 -11.82 -19.01
N CYS A 538 22.93 -11.06 -18.23
CA CYS A 538 22.24 -9.84 -18.64
C CYS A 538 23.28 -8.78 -19.11
N ALA A 539 24.25 -8.45 -18.26
CA ALA A 539 25.31 -7.49 -18.61
C ALA A 539 26.13 -7.94 -19.83
N GLY A 540 26.46 -9.24 -19.91
CA GLY A 540 27.11 -9.82 -21.06
C GLY A 540 26.28 -9.68 -22.34
N CYS A 541 24.95 -9.92 -22.24
CA CYS A 541 24.00 -9.77 -23.34
C CYS A 541 23.95 -8.34 -23.85
N ALA A 542 23.76 -7.36 -22.99
CA ALA A 542 23.75 -5.95 -23.37
C ALA A 542 25.05 -5.53 -24.06
N ASN A 543 26.20 -5.97 -23.54
CA ASN A 543 27.50 -5.61 -24.11
C ASN A 543 27.74 -6.21 -25.50
N TYR A 544 27.44 -7.49 -25.75
CA TYR A 544 27.63 -8.04 -27.08
C TYR A 544 26.60 -7.52 -28.09
N LEU A 545 25.37 -7.21 -27.66
CA LEU A 545 24.39 -6.54 -28.52
C LEU A 545 24.90 -5.14 -28.92
N ALA A 546 25.41 -4.34 -27.99
CA ALA A 546 25.97 -3.03 -28.28
C ALA A 546 27.15 -3.10 -29.30
N GLN A 547 27.96 -4.16 -29.20
CA GLN A 547 29.09 -4.35 -30.15
C GLN A 547 28.65 -4.81 -31.52
N GLU A 548 27.62 -5.64 -31.62
CA GLU A 548 27.23 -6.32 -32.85
C GLU A 548 26.12 -5.60 -33.63
N MET A 549 25.31 -4.75 -32.96
CA MET A 549 24.16 -4.15 -33.61
C MET A 549 24.50 -2.92 -34.48
N GLY A 550 25.61 -2.24 -34.21
CA GLY A 550 25.99 -1.02 -34.96
C GLY A 550 25.03 0.17 -34.77
N LEU A 551 24.27 0.21 -33.67
CA LEU A 551 23.34 1.30 -33.36
C LEU A 551 24.10 2.56 -32.89
N PRO A 552 23.50 3.75 -33.09
CA PRO A 552 24.10 4.98 -32.60
C PRO A 552 24.17 5.02 -31.08
N PRO A 553 25.17 5.74 -30.50
CA PRO A 553 25.27 5.90 -29.06
C PRO A 553 24.10 6.69 -28.49
N ALA A 554 23.64 6.29 -27.33
CA ALA A 554 22.59 6.99 -26.56
C ALA A 554 23.23 8.15 -25.74
N THR A 555 23.71 9.18 -26.41
CA THR A 555 24.51 10.26 -25.81
C THR A 555 23.80 10.98 -24.68
N GLU A 556 22.51 11.28 -24.83
CA GLU A 556 21.71 11.93 -23.77
C GLU A 556 21.56 11.04 -22.53
N ALA A 557 21.31 9.74 -22.74
CA ALA A 557 21.20 8.79 -21.64
C ALA A 557 22.55 8.64 -20.92
N ILE A 558 23.67 8.57 -21.66
CA ILE A 558 25.02 8.51 -21.08
C ILE A 558 25.32 9.76 -20.25
N ALA A 559 24.98 10.95 -20.76
CA ALA A 559 25.19 12.21 -20.06
C ALA A 559 24.32 12.31 -18.78
N ALA A 560 23.17 11.67 -18.74
CA ALA A 560 22.27 11.65 -17.59
C ALA A 560 22.65 10.61 -16.52
N LEU A 561 23.65 9.73 -16.77
CA LEU A 561 24.09 8.76 -15.77
C LEU A 561 24.86 9.45 -14.63
N PRO A 562 24.63 9.02 -13.38
CA PRO A 562 25.46 9.45 -12.24
C PRO A 562 26.94 9.15 -12.50
N GLN A 563 27.79 10.12 -12.22
CA GLN A 563 29.24 9.97 -12.44
C GLN A 563 30.00 9.56 -11.16
N GLU A 564 29.40 9.76 -10.01
CA GLU A 564 29.97 9.48 -8.69
C GLU A 564 29.59 8.07 -8.21
N ASP A 565 30.43 7.45 -7.41
CA ASP A 565 30.23 6.13 -6.77
C ASP A 565 29.75 5.04 -7.74
N ARG A 566 30.37 4.95 -8.90
CA ARG A 566 29.98 4.04 -10.00
C ARG A 566 30.34 2.59 -9.67
N SER A 567 29.42 1.68 -9.90
CA SER A 567 29.63 0.22 -9.78
C SER A 567 30.23 -0.38 -11.06
N SER A 568 30.68 -1.61 -11.00
CA SER A 568 31.06 -2.38 -12.19
C SER A 568 29.91 -2.51 -13.20
N THR A 569 28.68 -2.59 -12.71
CA THR A 569 27.46 -2.63 -13.54
C THR A 569 27.19 -1.27 -14.19
N SER A 570 27.44 -0.14 -13.49
CA SER A 570 27.33 1.22 -14.04
C SER A 570 28.24 1.39 -15.26
N LEU A 571 29.50 0.91 -15.17
CA LEU A 571 30.46 0.93 -16.28
C LEU A 571 30.03 0.02 -17.44
N SER A 572 29.37 -1.09 -17.14
CA SER A 572 28.83 -1.99 -18.16
C SER A 572 27.62 -1.38 -18.87
N LEU A 573 26.78 -0.62 -18.14
CA LEU A 573 25.65 0.11 -18.69
C LEU A 573 26.10 1.19 -19.66
N GLU A 574 27.09 2.01 -19.30
CA GLU A 574 27.62 3.05 -20.16
C GLU A 574 28.17 2.48 -21.49
N ARG A 575 28.93 1.36 -21.41
CA ARG A 575 29.39 0.66 -22.60
C ARG A 575 28.24 0.13 -23.46
N ALA A 576 27.19 -0.39 -22.87
CA ALA A 576 26.03 -0.86 -23.61
C ALA A 576 25.29 0.30 -24.30
N LEU A 577 25.08 1.42 -23.61
CA LEU A 577 24.45 2.63 -24.16
C LEU A 577 25.26 3.25 -25.30
N SER A 578 26.59 3.09 -25.30
CA SER A 578 27.46 3.53 -26.41
C SER A 578 27.20 2.81 -27.73
N GLY A 579 26.47 1.68 -27.73
CA GLY A 579 26.07 0.92 -28.92
C GLY A 579 24.54 0.72 -29.00
N GLY A 580 23.73 1.63 -28.43
CA GLY A 580 22.27 1.61 -28.55
C GLY A 580 21.59 0.43 -27.86
N ALA A 581 22.28 -0.25 -26.93
CA ALA A 581 21.71 -1.28 -26.08
C ALA A 581 21.75 -0.83 -24.61
N ALA A 582 20.89 -1.41 -23.78
CA ALA A 582 20.89 -1.14 -22.35
C ALA A 582 20.74 -2.43 -21.53
N LEU A 583 20.98 -2.34 -20.22
CA LEU A 583 20.72 -3.43 -19.28
C LEU A 583 19.84 -2.93 -18.13
N HIS A 584 18.98 -3.81 -17.59
CA HIS A 584 18.15 -3.53 -16.45
C HIS A 584 18.22 -4.66 -15.44
N THR A 585 18.84 -4.38 -14.31
CA THR A 585 19.00 -5.35 -13.20
C THR A 585 18.91 -4.62 -11.86
N THR A 586 18.73 -5.36 -10.77
CA THR A 586 18.77 -4.80 -9.41
C THR A 586 20.14 -4.26 -8.97
N ASP A 587 21.20 -4.49 -9.77
CA ASP A 587 22.53 -3.93 -9.51
C ASP A 587 22.63 -2.45 -9.91
N LEU A 588 21.73 -1.97 -10.76
CA LEU A 588 21.61 -0.54 -11.06
C LEU A 588 21.01 0.22 -9.88
N ASN A 589 21.47 1.42 -9.63
CA ASN A 589 20.82 2.31 -8.68
C ASN A 589 19.53 2.91 -9.26
N ARG A 590 18.75 3.62 -8.43
CA ARG A 590 17.45 4.18 -8.86
C ARG A 590 17.62 5.17 -10.04
N ALA A 591 18.60 6.06 -9.98
CA ALA A 591 18.82 7.06 -11.03
C ALA A 591 19.19 6.40 -12.36
N GLU A 592 20.07 5.40 -12.34
CA GLU A 592 20.44 4.62 -13.53
C GLU A 592 19.25 3.90 -14.15
N ARG A 593 18.38 3.29 -13.32
CA ARG A 593 17.15 2.64 -13.80
C ARG A 593 16.20 3.61 -14.48
N VAL A 594 15.96 4.78 -13.89
CA VAL A 594 15.13 5.83 -14.50
C VAL A 594 15.69 6.27 -15.85
N VAL A 595 16.99 6.45 -15.97
CA VAL A 595 17.66 6.80 -17.25
C VAL A 595 17.42 5.71 -18.29
N VAL A 596 17.65 4.44 -17.94
CA VAL A 596 17.44 3.29 -18.86
C VAL A 596 15.98 3.19 -19.30
N GLU A 597 15.05 3.28 -18.36
CA GLU A 597 13.62 3.18 -18.63
C GLU A 597 13.14 4.31 -19.53
N LYS A 598 13.56 5.55 -19.27
CA LYS A 598 13.26 6.70 -20.11
C LYS A 598 13.82 6.55 -21.52
N ALA A 599 15.09 6.14 -21.63
CA ALA A 599 15.75 5.98 -22.92
C ALA A 599 15.13 4.84 -23.76
N PHE A 600 14.68 3.75 -23.13
CA PHE A 600 14.02 2.62 -23.81
C PHE A 600 12.58 2.92 -24.21
N ARG A 601 11.86 3.78 -23.44
CA ARG A 601 10.48 4.20 -23.77
C ARG A 601 10.41 5.11 -24.98
N ASP A 602 11.46 5.84 -25.30
CA ASP A 602 11.49 6.76 -26.43
C ASP A 602 11.43 5.99 -27.75
N PRO A 603 10.32 6.10 -28.55
CA PRO A 603 10.17 5.35 -29.79
C PRO A 603 11.12 5.82 -30.89
N ALA A 604 11.65 7.04 -30.82
CA ALA A 604 12.62 7.58 -31.76
C ALA A 604 14.06 7.48 -31.24
N GLY A 605 14.25 7.11 -29.97
CA GLY A 605 15.54 7.04 -29.31
C GLY A 605 16.47 5.95 -29.86
N PRO A 606 17.76 6.04 -29.57
CA PRO A 606 18.76 5.09 -30.05
C PRO A 606 18.73 3.74 -29.33
N VAL A 607 18.14 3.65 -28.13
CA VAL A 607 18.11 2.41 -27.34
C VAL A 607 16.98 1.50 -27.85
N ARG A 608 17.36 0.48 -28.63
CA ARG A 608 16.42 -0.47 -29.23
C ARG A 608 16.41 -1.85 -28.62
N ALA A 609 17.47 -2.21 -27.88
CA ALA A 609 17.60 -3.51 -27.23
C ALA A 609 17.89 -3.33 -25.75
N LEU A 610 17.10 -4.01 -24.91
CA LEU A 610 17.20 -4.00 -23.46
C LEU A 610 17.42 -5.43 -22.95
N ALA A 611 18.57 -5.72 -22.38
CA ALA A 611 18.79 -6.96 -21.64
C ALA A 611 18.31 -6.80 -20.20
N ALA A 612 17.50 -7.73 -19.69
CA ALA A 612 16.91 -7.63 -18.36
C ALA A 612 16.93 -8.95 -17.60
N THR A 613 16.87 -8.87 -16.28
CA THR A 613 16.52 -10.00 -15.42
C THR A 613 15.00 -10.07 -15.21
N SER A 614 14.48 -11.21 -14.73
CA SER A 614 13.05 -11.41 -14.49
C SER A 614 12.40 -10.36 -13.56
N THR A 615 13.19 -9.60 -12.80
CA THR A 615 12.72 -8.49 -11.97
C THR A 615 12.08 -7.35 -12.78
N LEU A 616 12.44 -7.18 -14.06
CA LEU A 616 11.76 -6.24 -14.96
C LEU A 616 10.30 -6.65 -15.24
N ALA A 617 9.99 -7.95 -15.18
CA ALA A 617 8.64 -8.45 -15.39
C ALA A 617 7.65 -8.04 -14.28
N ALA A 618 8.15 -7.70 -13.10
CA ALA A 618 7.35 -7.30 -11.96
C ALA A 618 7.33 -5.77 -11.78
N GLY A 619 6.34 -5.09 -12.38
CA GLY A 619 5.96 -3.73 -12.01
C GLY A 619 6.64 -2.56 -12.73
N VAL A 620 7.56 -2.78 -13.68
CA VAL A 620 8.19 -1.68 -14.43
C VAL A 620 7.50 -1.49 -15.78
N ASN A 621 7.08 -0.26 -16.08
CA ASN A 621 6.44 0.07 -17.36
C ASN A 621 7.49 0.29 -18.48
N THR A 622 8.02 -0.81 -19.01
CA THR A 622 8.94 -0.84 -20.17
C THR A 622 8.35 -1.73 -21.27
N PRO A 623 7.30 -1.29 -21.96
CA PRO A 623 6.68 -2.09 -23.02
C PRO A 623 7.64 -2.25 -24.20
N ALA A 624 7.78 -3.49 -24.69
CA ALA A 624 8.55 -3.85 -25.87
C ALA A 624 7.62 -4.29 -26.99
N THR A 625 8.10 -4.30 -28.24
CA THR A 625 7.40 -4.94 -29.35
C THR A 625 7.57 -6.46 -29.22
N THR A 626 8.82 -6.90 -29.05
CA THR A 626 9.16 -8.31 -28.90
C THR A 626 9.94 -8.56 -27.62
N VAL A 627 9.60 -9.68 -26.97
CA VAL A 627 10.29 -10.22 -25.79
C VAL A 627 10.96 -11.53 -26.15
N ILE A 628 12.23 -11.68 -25.81
CA ILE A 628 13.01 -12.91 -25.98
C ILE A 628 13.36 -13.45 -24.59
N ILE A 629 12.96 -14.69 -24.29
CA ILE A 629 13.27 -15.37 -23.03
C ILE A 629 14.28 -16.48 -23.34
N VAL A 630 15.49 -16.30 -22.81
CA VAL A 630 16.64 -17.16 -23.21
C VAL A 630 16.73 -18.41 -22.37
N GLU A 631 16.59 -18.28 -21.06
CA GLU A 631 16.61 -19.42 -20.15
C GLU A 631 15.25 -19.57 -19.50
N THR A 632 14.86 -20.81 -19.20
CA THR A 632 13.56 -21.15 -18.62
C THR A 632 13.66 -21.63 -17.16
N PHE A 633 14.72 -21.20 -16.46
CA PHE A 633 14.97 -21.60 -15.07
C PHE A 633 15.69 -20.52 -14.26
N PHE A 634 15.51 -20.54 -12.94
CA PHE A 634 16.32 -19.79 -11.98
C PHE A 634 17.50 -20.64 -11.50
N TYR A 635 18.61 -19.97 -11.20
CA TYR A 635 19.67 -20.57 -10.39
C TYR A 635 19.30 -20.48 -8.90
N GLY A 636 19.00 -21.61 -8.27
CA GLY A 636 18.73 -21.71 -6.82
C GLY A 636 19.89 -22.32 -6.04
N GLY A 637 19.88 -22.20 -4.71
CA GLY A 637 20.88 -22.81 -3.81
C GLY A 637 20.95 -24.34 -3.93
N ASP A 638 19.81 -24.99 -4.20
CA ASP A 638 19.63 -26.44 -4.27
C ASP A 638 19.56 -26.97 -5.73
N GLY A 639 19.80 -26.12 -6.73
CA GLY A 639 19.75 -26.48 -8.14
C GLY A 639 18.95 -25.50 -8.99
N ASN A 640 18.77 -25.83 -10.28
CA ASN A 640 18.00 -25.04 -11.22
C ASN A 640 16.50 -25.32 -11.04
N ALA A 641 15.73 -24.30 -10.63
CA ALA A 641 14.28 -24.37 -10.56
C ALA A 641 13.68 -23.84 -11.88
N PRO A 642 12.84 -24.60 -12.61
CA PRO A 642 12.20 -24.11 -13.81
C PRO A 642 11.24 -22.96 -13.48
N TYR A 643 11.06 -22.03 -14.43
CA TYR A 643 10.02 -21.02 -14.33
C TYR A 643 8.65 -21.68 -14.25
N THR A 644 7.73 -21.05 -13.52
CA THR A 644 6.31 -21.37 -13.59
C THR A 644 5.71 -20.83 -14.90
N VAL A 645 4.57 -21.34 -15.30
CA VAL A 645 3.85 -20.80 -16.47
C VAL A 645 3.44 -19.35 -16.21
N ALA A 646 3.00 -19.02 -15.01
CA ALA A 646 2.66 -17.66 -14.61
C ALA A 646 3.85 -16.70 -14.73
N GLN A 647 5.07 -17.12 -14.33
CA GLN A 647 6.28 -16.32 -14.50
C GLN A 647 6.63 -16.09 -15.97
N TYR A 648 6.50 -17.14 -16.81
CA TYR A 648 6.66 -17.00 -18.25
C TYR A 648 5.65 -16.03 -18.84
N LYS A 649 4.35 -16.18 -18.54
CA LYS A 649 3.27 -15.30 -19.04
C LYS A 649 3.47 -13.85 -18.59
N ASN A 650 3.98 -13.61 -17.40
CA ASN A 650 4.32 -12.25 -16.91
C ASN A 650 5.47 -11.61 -17.72
N MET A 651 6.50 -12.39 -18.10
CA MET A 651 7.57 -11.90 -18.97
C MET A 651 7.05 -11.69 -20.41
N ALA A 652 6.33 -12.65 -20.97
CA ALA A 652 5.71 -12.57 -22.30
C ALA A 652 4.73 -11.40 -22.39
N GLY A 653 4.02 -11.13 -21.30
CA GLY A 653 3.07 -10.03 -21.16
C GLY A 653 3.67 -8.63 -21.33
N ARG A 654 5.00 -8.48 -21.29
CA ARG A 654 5.69 -7.22 -21.62
C ARG A 654 5.79 -6.94 -23.12
N ALA A 655 5.46 -7.90 -23.96
CA ALA A 655 5.37 -7.72 -25.41
C ALA A 655 4.03 -7.09 -25.79
N GLY A 656 4.06 -6.24 -26.82
CA GLY A 656 2.90 -5.52 -27.35
C GLY A 656 2.85 -4.07 -26.86
N ARG A 657 3.20 -3.15 -27.75
CA ARG A 657 3.16 -1.71 -27.49
C ARG A 657 1.99 -1.08 -28.26
N LEU A 658 1.05 -0.54 -27.50
CA LEU A 658 -0.14 0.11 -28.07
C LEU A 658 0.27 1.25 -29.01
N GLY A 659 -0.29 1.27 -30.22
CA GLY A 659 -0.05 2.32 -31.22
C GLY A 659 1.23 2.22 -32.06
N ILE A 660 2.08 1.17 -31.84
CA ILE A 660 3.32 1.00 -32.61
C ILE A 660 3.27 -0.23 -33.53
N MET A 661 2.82 -1.37 -33.00
CA MET A 661 2.69 -2.60 -33.79
C MET A 661 1.30 -3.21 -33.60
N PRO A 662 0.77 -3.91 -34.59
CA PRO A 662 -0.56 -4.53 -34.49
C PRO A 662 -0.60 -5.72 -33.53
N PHE A 663 0.54 -6.29 -33.15
CA PHE A 663 0.67 -7.39 -32.19
C PHE A 663 1.98 -7.33 -31.43
N GLY A 664 2.03 -7.96 -30.25
CA GLY A 664 3.25 -8.26 -29.50
C GLY A 664 3.76 -9.65 -29.80
N ARG A 665 5.06 -9.89 -29.63
CA ARG A 665 5.68 -11.21 -29.85
C ARG A 665 6.50 -11.65 -28.64
N SER A 666 6.28 -12.90 -28.20
CA SER A 666 7.13 -13.56 -27.18
C SER A 666 7.85 -14.74 -27.80
N ILE A 667 9.17 -14.81 -27.62
CA ILE A 667 10.03 -15.84 -28.20
C ILE A 667 10.82 -16.54 -27.08
N LEU A 668 10.52 -17.81 -26.81
CA LEU A 668 11.38 -18.69 -26.04
C LEU A 668 12.49 -19.25 -26.93
N LEU A 669 13.70 -19.42 -26.43
CA LEU A 669 14.79 -20.09 -27.18
C LEU A 669 14.92 -21.55 -26.78
N ALA A 670 15.08 -22.42 -27.78
CA ALA A 670 15.35 -23.83 -27.63
C ALA A 670 16.65 -24.24 -28.35
N ASP A 671 17.36 -25.23 -27.82
CA ASP A 671 18.59 -25.73 -28.41
C ASP A 671 18.33 -26.76 -29.50
N SER A 672 17.14 -27.34 -29.61
CA SER A 672 16.78 -28.36 -30.59
C SER A 672 15.29 -28.35 -30.94
N PRO A 673 14.88 -28.96 -32.06
CA PRO A 673 13.47 -29.14 -32.42
C PRO A 673 12.65 -29.90 -31.38
N TYR A 674 13.27 -30.88 -30.70
CA TYR A 674 12.62 -31.62 -29.61
C TYR A 674 12.33 -30.73 -28.41
N GLU A 675 13.30 -29.91 -28.01
CA GLU A 675 13.13 -28.95 -26.92
C GLU A 675 12.14 -27.84 -27.30
N ARG A 676 12.12 -27.42 -28.58
CA ARG A 676 11.10 -26.45 -29.07
C ARG A 676 9.69 -26.97 -28.79
N GLN A 677 9.40 -28.22 -29.17
CA GLN A 677 8.09 -28.81 -28.91
C GLN A 677 7.80 -28.95 -27.41
N ALA A 678 8.77 -29.37 -26.61
CA ALA A 678 8.60 -29.53 -25.16
C ALA A 678 8.33 -28.19 -24.45
N LEU A 679 9.05 -27.11 -24.82
CA LEU A 679 8.84 -25.79 -24.28
C LEU A 679 7.51 -25.17 -24.75
N PHE A 680 7.12 -25.44 -26.00
CA PHE A 680 5.85 -24.99 -26.56
C PHE A 680 4.67 -25.56 -25.77
N GLU A 681 4.65 -26.87 -25.54
CA GLU A 681 3.59 -27.51 -24.74
C GLU A 681 3.61 -27.04 -23.29
N ARG A 682 4.80 -26.87 -22.71
CA ARG A 682 4.94 -26.53 -21.29
C ARG A 682 4.58 -25.10 -20.95
N TYR A 683 4.90 -24.14 -21.82
CA TYR A 683 4.79 -22.70 -21.51
C TYR A 683 3.78 -21.96 -22.38
N VAL A 684 3.72 -22.26 -23.68
CA VAL A 684 2.84 -21.55 -24.60
C VAL A 684 1.40 -22.06 -24.47
N ARG A 685 1.21 -23.39 -24.51
CA ARG A 685 -0.11 -24.04 -24.42
C ARG A 685 -0.62 -24.26 -23.00
N ALA A 686 0.28 -24.36 -22.05
CA ALA A 686 -0.12 -24.68 -20.68
C ALA A 686 -0.82 -23.47 -20.01
N ASP A 687 -1.82 -23.79 -19.19
CA ASP A 687 -2.43 -22.82 -18.28
C ASP A 687 -1.49 -22.46 -17.13
N PRO A 688 -1.56 -21.24 -16.61
CA PRO A 688 -0.86 -20.86 -15.38
C PRO A 688 -1.23 -21.76 -14.21
N GLU A 689 -0.38 -21.74 -13.18
CA GLU A 689 -0.61 -22.50 -11.96
C GLU A 689 -1.87 -21.99 -11.24
N PRO A 690 -2.59 -22.89 -10.50
CA PRO A 690 -3.74 -22.50 -9.71
C PRO A 690 -3.34 -21.57 -8.54
N MET A 691 -4.29 -20.76 -8.09
CA MET A 691 -4.16 -20.01 -6.84
C MET A 691 -3.85 -20.98 -5.69
N ARG A 692 -2.91 -20.61 -4.84
CA ARG A 692 -2.52 -21.38 -3.66
C ARG A 692 -2.39 -20.47 -2.47
N SER A 693 -2.82 -20.95 -1.32
CA SER A 693 -2.52 -20.27 -0.06
C SER A 693 -1.03 -20.37 0.26
N SER A 694 -0.49 -19.31 0.83
CA SER A 694 0.82 -19.31 1.49
C SER A 694 0.79 -19.94 2.89
N PHE A 695 -0.39 -20.29 3.39
CA PHE A 695 -0.54 -20.93 4.71
C PHE A 695 0.23 -22.26 4.76
N SER A 696 1.16 -22.32 5.68
CA SER A 696 1.96 -23.52 5.94
C SER A 696 1.82 -23.91 7.39
N ALA A 697 1.51 -25.17 7.65
CA ALA A 697 1.53 -25.73 9.00
C ALA A 697 2.92 -25.65 9.66
N ALA A 698 3.99 -25.56 8.86
CA ALA A 698 5.35 -25.39 9.37
C ALA A 698 5.60 -24.00 9.95
N ASP A 699 4.82 -22.98 9.57
CA ASP A 699 4.94 -21.61 10.08
C ASP A 699 3.70 -21.16 10.88
N LEU A 700 3.00 -22.13 11.48
CA LEU A 700 1.81 -21.91 12.30
C LEU A 700 2.05 -20.85 13.40
N GLY A 701 3.27 -20.77 13.93
CA GLY A 701 3.62 -19.80 14.96
C GLY A 701 3.48 -18.35 14.50
N THR A 702 3.91 -18.04 13.29
CA THR A 702 3.77 -16.69 12.70
C THR A 702 2.31 -16.34 12.47
N TRP A 703 1.53 -17.29 11.96
CA TRP A 703 0.10 -17.11 11.73
C TRP A 703 -0.66 -16.83 13.03
N VAL A 704 -0.46 -17.66 14.04
CA VAL A 704 -1.12 -17.52 15.36
C VAL A 704 -0.74 -16.20 16.03
N LEU A 705 0.55 -15.87 16.03
CA LEU A 705 1.03 -14.65 16.67
C LEU A 705 0.44 -13.40 16.02
N ARG A 706 0.39 -13.37 14.70
CA ARG A 706 -0.18 -12.23 13.95
C ARG A 706 -1.69 -12.14 14.10
N LEU A 707 -2.42 -13.27 14.11
CA LEU A 707 -3.85 -13.28 14.39
C LEU A 707 -4.15 -12.77 15.80
N LEU A 708 -3.42 -13.23 16.81
CA LEU A 708 -3.59 -12.75 18.19
C LEU A 708 -3.27 -11.25 18.32
N ALA A 709 -2.36 -10.72 17.52
CA ALA A 709 -2.07 -9.29 17.49
C ALA A 709 -3.24 -8.43 16.98
N GLN A 710 -4.17 -9.00 16.24
CA GLN A 710 -5.39 -8.33 15.79
C GLN A 710 -6.46 -8.22 16.90
N LEU A 711 -6.35 -9.02 17.96
CA LEU A 711 -7.39 -9.23 18.96
C LEU A 711 -7.00 -8.60 20.31
N ARG A 712 -7.45 -7.37 20.56
CA ARG A 712 -7.11 -6.62 21.79
C ARG A 712 -7.73 -7.19 23.06
N GLY A 713 -8.89 -7.83 22.96
CA GLY A 713 -9.67 -8.35 24.09
C GLY A 713 -9.27 -9.75 24.56
N GLY A 714 -8.27 -10.38 23.93
CA GLY A 714 -7.96 -11.79 24.14
C GLY A 714 -9.02 -12.72 23.55
N VAL A 715 -8.68 -13.99 23.38
CA VAL A 715 -9.56 -15.03 22.81
C VAL A 715 -9.54 -16.29 23.66
N GLU A 716 -10.62 -17.04 23.60
CA GLU A 716 -10.63 -18.39 24.12
C GLU A 716 -9.72 -19.30 23.27
N ARG A 717 -9.12 -20.29 23.90
CA ARG A 717 -8.18 -21.21 23.23
C ARG A 717 -8.78 -21.88 21.99
N ASP A 718 -10.04 -22.28 22.06
CA ASP A 718 -10.76 -22.91 20.95
C ASP A 718 -11.13 -21.91 19.82
N GLU A 719 -11.14 -20.62 20.13
CA GLU A 719 -11.42 -19.57 19.15
C GLU A 719 -10.23 -19.34 18.21
N VAL A 720 -8.98 -19.58 18.66
CA VAL A 720 -7.80 -19.48 17.79
C VAL A 720 -7.91 -20.40 16.57
N SER A 721 -8.41 -21.63 16.77
CA SER A 721 -8.61 -22.56 15.65
C SER A 721 -9.68 -22.10 14.66
N ARG A 722 -10.74 -21.41 15.14
CA ARG A 722 -11.75 -20.78 14.29
C ARG A 722 -11.16 -19.64 13.45
N LEU A 723 -10.37 -18.78 14.06
CA LEU A 723 -9.73 -17.65 13.38
C LEU A 723 -8.75 -18.12 12.28
N LEU A 724 -7.98 -19.18 12.54
CA LEU A 724 -7.14 -19.79 11.52
C LEU A 724 -7.94 -20.36 10.35
N ALA A 725 -9.16 -20.83 10.61
CA ALA A 725 -10.05 -21.32 9.55
C ALA A 725 -10.58 -20.19 8.65
N ASN A 726 -10.53 -18.94 9.08
CA ASN A 726 -10.92 -17.77 8.28
C ASN A 726 -9.81 -17.29 7.35
N THR A 727 -8.57 -17.80 7.47
CA THR A 727 -7.53 -17.58 6.46
C THR A 727 -7.84 -18.36 5.19
N TYR A 728 -7.32 -17.97 4.04
CA TYR A 728 -7.53 -18.69 2.78
C TYR A 728 -7.06 -20.15 2.87
N GLY A 729 -5.89 -20.37 3.47
CA GLY A 729 -5.39 -21.72 3.70
C GLY A 729 -6.22 -22.52 4.68
N GLY A 730 -6.68 -21.90 5.76
CA GLY A 730 -7.60 -22.52 6.69
C GLY A 730 -8.95 -22.85 6.08
N TYR A 731 -9.49 -21.95 5.27
CA TYR A 731 -10.72 -22.17 4.48
C TYR A 731 -10.58 -23.38 3.54
N LEU A 732 -9.49 -23.44 2.76
CA LEU A 732 -9.22 -24.56 1.88
C LEU A 732 -8.99 -25.88 2.64
N ALA A 733 -8.28 -25.83 3.77
CA ALA A 733 -8.04 -27.00 4.61
C ALA A 733 -9.32 -27.55 5.23
N ALA A 734 -10.16 -26.68 5.79
CA ALA A 734 -11.44 -27.05 6.38
C ALA A 734 -12.43 -27.62 5.34
N ARG A 735 -12.32 -27.18 4.08
CA ARG A 735 -13.14 -27.66 2.97
C ARG A 735 -12.71 -29.07 2.49
N ARG A 736 -11.40 -29.39 2.59
CA ARG A 736 -10.84 -30.71 2.21
C ARG A 736 -10.99 -31.74 3.32
N ASP A 737 -10.84 -31.32 4.57
CA ASP A 737 -10.88 -32.16 5.74
C ASP A 737 -11.74 -31.50 6.83
N PRO A 738 -12.98 -31.97 7.06
CA PRO A 738 -13.85 -31.44 8.11
C PRO A 738 -13.23 -31.55 9.52
N ASP A 739 -12.36 -32.52 9.74
CA ASP A 739 -11.69 -32.75 11.03
C ASP A 739 -10.38 -31.95 11.18
N TRP A 740 -10.00 -31.17 10.17
CA TRP A 740 -8.76 -30.37 10.15
C TRP A 740 -8.57 -29.55 11.45
N ARG A 741 -9.63 -28.93 11.96
CA ARG A 741 -9.57 -28.14 13.21
C ARG A 741 -9.21 -28.99 14.41
N ALA A 742 -9.65 -30.23 14.48
CA ALA A 742 -9.32 -31.16 15.55
C ALA A 742 -7.83 -31.57 15.47
N THR A 743 -7.36 -31.91 14.28
CA THR A 743 -5.96 -32.26 14.02
C THR A 743 -4.99 -31.10 14.34
N LEU A 744 -5.43 -29.86 14.12
CA LEU A 744 -4.64 -28.66 14.42
C LEU A 744 -4.49 -28.39 15.93
N ARG A 745 -5.42 -28.87 16.77
CA ARG A 745 -5.50 -28.56 18.20
C ARG A 745 -4.22 -28.90 18.96
N ASP A 746 -3.71 -30.12 18.79
CA ASP A 746 -2.48 -30.55 19.49
C ASP A 746 -1.26 -29.69 19.13
N SER A 747 -1.16 -29.31 17.85
CA SER A 747 -0.10 -28.43 17.36
C SER A 747 -0.23 -27.01 17.92
N LEU A 748 -1.47 -26.51 18.04
CA LEU A 748 -1.77 -25.23 18.67
C LEU A 748 -1.43 -25.21 20.14
N ASP A 749 -1.77 -26.26 20.88
CA ASP A 749 -1.49 -26.36 22.30
C ASP A 749 0.02 -26.34 22.59
N ALA A 750 0.80 -27.09 21.82
CA ALA A 750 2.26 -27.07 21.93
C ALA A 750 2.84 -25.69 21.61
N LEU A 751 2.32 -25.04 20.58
CA LEU A 751 2.74 -23.71 20.14
C LEU A 751 2.40 -22.64 21.17
N LEU A 752 1.16 -22.60 21.67
CA LEU A 752 0.74 -21.65 22.71
C LEU A 752 1.54 -21.83 24.00
N GLY A 753 1.86 -23.08 24.39
CA GLY A 753 2.77 -23.35 25.50
C GLY A 753 4.20 -22.82 25.26
N ARG A 754 4.69 -22.87 24.01
CA ARG A 754 5.98 -22.26 23.65
C ARG A 754 5.93 -20.74 23.72
N MET A 755 4.83 -20.11 23.20
CA MET A 755 4.63 -18.66 23.27
C MET A 755 4.57 -18.17 24.71
N ASP A 756 3.91 -18.91 25.60
CA ASP A 756 3.85 -18.62 27.03
C ASP A 756 5.25 -18.70 27.66
N THR A 757 6.04 -19.75 27.39
CA THR A 757 7.42 -19.90 27.85
C THR A 757 8.32 -18.73 27.40
N LEU A 758 8.06 -18.19 26.18
CA LEU A 758 8.74 -17.03 25.65
C LEU A 758 8.22 -15.71 26.24
N GLY A 759 7.17 -15.73 27.04
CA GLY A 759 6.53 -14.54 27.62
C GLY A 759 5.78 -13.70 26.58
N LEU A 760 5.33 -14.32 25.47
CA LEU A 760 4.59 -13.65 24.40
C LEU A 760 3.09 -13.61 24.69
N THR A 761 2.58 -14.55 25.50
CA THR A 761 1.16 -14.65 25.83
C THR A 761 0.94 -14.55 27.34
N GLU A 762 -0.23 -14.08 27.72
CA GLU A 762 -0.76 -14.05 29.08
C GLU A 762 -2.14 -14.71 29.08
N SER A 763 -2.45 -15.44 30.13
CA SER A 763 -3.78 -16.04 30.31
C SER A 763 -4.52 -15.32 31.45
N ASP A 764 -5.70 -14.81 31.15
CA ASP A 764 -6.60 -14.19 32.11
C ASP A 764 -8.02 -14.77 31.95
N ALA A 765 -8.55 -15.34 33.04
CA ALA A 765 -9.88 -15.96 33.09
C ALA A 765 -10.15 -16.96 31.94
N GLY A 766 -9.14 -17.73 31.52
CA GLY A 766 -9.22 -18.71 30.42
C GLY A 766 -9.09 -18.11 29.01
N ARG A 767 -8.96 -16.80 28.88
CA ARG A 767 -8.67 -16.11 27.62
C ARG A 767 -7.17 -15.91 27.45
N ILE A 768 -6.70 -16.11 26.23
CA ILE A 768 -5.31 -15.89 25.84
C ILE A 768 -5.23 -14.50 25.19
N ARG A 769 -4.30 -13.68 25.66
CA ARG A 769 -3.95 -12.41 25.03
C ARG A 769 -2.44 -12.31 24.85
N LEU A 770 -2.00 -11.45 23.96
CA LEU A 770 -0.60 -11.14 23.85
C LEU A 770 -0.16 -10.25 25.04
N SER A 771 1.00 -10.57 25.60
CA SER A 771 1.72 -9.68 26.53
C SER A 771 2.18 -8.41 25.76
N LEU A 772 2.77 -7.44 26.47
CA LEU A 772 3.41 -6.29 25.81
C LEU A 772 4.47 -6.74 24.80
N LEU A 773 5.35 -7.67 25.20
CA LEU A 773 6.35 -8.27 24.33
C LEU A 773 5.71 -9.02 23.16
N GLY A 774 4.69 -9.83 23.43
CA GLY A 774 3.95 -10.54 22.39
C GLY A 774 3.27 -9.61 21.39
N SER A 775 2.73 -8.50 21.85
CA SER A 775 2.08 -7.49 20.99
C SER A 775 3.09 -6.82 20.05
N VAL A 776 4.28 -6.50 20.52
CA VAL A 776 5.36 -5.96 19.68
C VAL A 776 5.86 -7.02 18.69
N CYS A 777 6.08 -8.27 19.15
CA CYS A 777 6.45 -9.38 18.29
C CYS A 777 5.41 -9.67 17.20
N GLY A 778 4.12 -9.66 17.52
CA GLY A 778 3.03 -9.94 16.58
C GLY A 778 2.86 -8.87 15.50
N ARG A 779 3.22 -7.62 15.81
CA ARG A 779 3.24 -6.50 14.87
C ARG A 779 4.55 -6.39 14.08
N SER A 780 5.57 -7.13 14.46
CA SER A 780 6.87 -7.11 13.81
C SER A 780 6.85 -7.77 12.42
N SER A 781 7.85 -7.47 11.61
CA SER A 781 8.07 -8.12 10.32
C SER A 781 8.69 -9.52 10.44
N LEU A 782 9.05 -9.96 11.65
CA LEU A 782 9.76 -11.20 11.87
C LEU A 782 8.80 -12.40 11.96
N ALA A 783 9.21 -13.52 11.38
CA ALA A 783 8.53 -14.80 11.54
C ALA A 783 8.79 -15.38 12.94
N PHE A 784 7.89 -16.24 13.42
CA PHE A 784 8.01 -16.83 14.76
C PHE A 784 9.36 -17.56 15.01
N PRO A 785 9.92 -18.32 14.06
CA PRO A 785 11.24 -18.92 14.24
C PRO A 785 12.37 -17.90 14.45
N SER A 786 12.26 -16.73 13.82
CA SER A 786 13.21 -15.62 14.01
C SER A 786 13.04 -14.95 15.35
N LEU A 787 11.81 -14.76 15.80
CA LEU A 787 11.49 -14.24 17.13
C LEU A 787 12.05 -15.16 18.22
N ASP A 788 11.80 -16.45 18.12
CA ASP A 788 12.32 -17.44 19.07
C ASP A 788 13.86 -17.39 19.16
N ARG A 789 14.55 -17.33 18.00
CA ARG A 789 16.01 -17.18 17.97
C ARG A 789 16.49 -15.85 18.54
N LEU A 790 15.82 -14.75 18.21
CA LEU A 790 16.20 -13.43 18.70
C LEU A 790 16.08 -13.34 20.21
N LEU A 791 14.94 -13.73 20.75
CA LEU A 791 14.67 -13.72 22.20
C LEU A 791 15.64 -14.60 22.98
N ASP A 792 15.94 -15.80 22.45
CA ASP A 792 16.92 -16.71 23.07
C ASP A 792 18.33 -16.10 23.13
N ARG A 793 18.76 -15.39 22.11
CA ARG A 793 20.06 -14.71 22.06
C ARG A 793 20.12 -13.50 22.97
N LEU A 794 19.08 -12.70 23.01
CA LEU A 794 19.04 -11.46 23.80
C LEU A 794 18.93 -11.70 25.31
N ARG A 795 18.35 -12.82 25.73
CA ARG A 795 18.31 -13.24 27.14
C ARG A 795 19.66 -13.73 27.66
N GLY A 796 20.64 -13.91 26.79
CA GLY A 796 22.00 -14.29 27.12
C GLY A 796 22.93 -13.10 27.41
N PRO A 797 24.24 -13.35 27.55
CA PRO A 797 25.27 -12.32 27.85
C PRO A 797 25.30 -11.15 26.85
N LEU A 798 24.88 -11.40 25.62
CA LEU A 798 24.84 -10.40 24.56
C LEU A 798 23.90 -9.21 24.88
N GLY A 799 22.80 -9.47 25.57
CA GLY A 799 21.81 -8.45 25.93
C GLY A 799 22.35 -7.37 26.90
N HIS A 800 23.39 -7.68 27.69
CA HIS A 800 23.93 -6.72 28.65
C HIS A 800 24.79 -5.61 28.05
N ASN A 801 25.24 -5.73 26.80
CA ASN A 801 26.05 -4.73 26.09
C ASN A 801 25.70 -4.67 24.63
N LEU A 802 24.41 -4.38 24.34
CA LEU A 802 23.88 -4.38 23.02
C LEU A 802 23.86 -2.93 22.48
N THR A 803 24.74 -2.65 21.51
CA THR A 803 24.74 -1.40 20.74
C THR A 803 23.94 -1.59 19.43
N ALA A 804 23.61 -0.50 18.74
CA ALA A 804 22.90 -0.53 17.44
C ALA A 804 23.64 -1.41 16.40
N ASP A 805 24.97 -1.26 16.29
CA ASP A 805 25.82 -2.07 15.37
C ASP A 805 25.81 -3.55 15.74
N ARG A 806 25.82 -3.86 17.04
CA ARG A 806 25.77 -5.25 17.51
C ARG A 806 24.40 -5.86 17.25
N LEU A 807 23.32 -5.10 17.43
CA LEU A 807 21.96 -5.54 17.06
C LEU A 807 21.86 -5.77 15.55
N MET A 808 22.40 -4.87 14.71
CA MET A 808 22.49 -5.06 13.26
C MET A 808 23.19 -6.38 12.89
N ALA A 809 24.29 -6.72 13.60
CA ALA A 809 24.99 -7.98 13.39
C ALA A 809 24.15 -9.19 13.83
N VAL A 810 23.47 -9.11 14.99
CA VAL A 810 22.61 -10.20 15.50
C VAL A 810 21.46 -10.51 14.53
N VAL A 811 20.88 -9.48 13.90
CA VAL A 811 19.86 -9.64 12.86
C VAL A 811 20.35 -10.53 11.71
N GLN A 812 21.67 -10.56 11.40
CA GLN A 812 22.20 -11.43 10.34
C GLN A 812 22.11 -12.93 10.66
N ALA A 813 21.79 -13.30 11.90
CA ALA A 813 21.59 -14.70 12.30
C ALA A 813 20.13 -15.16 12.23
N LEU A 814 19.20 -14.29 11.79
CA LEU A 814 17.80 -14.65 11.59
C LEU A 814 17.64 -15.56 10.36
N PRO A 815 16.68 -16.49 10.36
CA PRO A 815 16.41 -17.36 9.22
C PRO A 815 16.20 -16.60 7.91
N GLU A 816 15.39 -15.56 7.92
CA GLU A 816 15.08 -14.77 6.72
C GLU A 816 16.31 -14.04 6.16
N MET A 817 17.33 -13.83 7.00
CA MET A 817 18.61 -13.27 6.53
C MET A 817 19.50 -14.34 5.89
N ASP A 818 19.33 -15.59 6.27
CA ASP A 818 20.04 -16.70 5.62
C ASP A 818 19.55 -16.91 4.18
N ASP A 819 18.29 -16.56 3.87
CA ASP A 819 17.70 -16.57 2.53
C ASP A 819 18.19 -15.40 1.66
N VAL A 820 18.75 -14.34 2.25
CA VAL A 820 19.33 -13.21 1.49
C VAL A 820 20.59 -13.68 0.77
N TYR A 821 20.53 -13.66 -0.56
CA TYR A 821 21.66 -14.13 -1.39
C TYR A 821 22.96 -13.42 -1.02
N THR A 822 23.89 -14.20 -0.54
CA THR A 822 25.23 -13.74 -0.17
C THR A 822 26.25 -14.53 -0.97
N PRO A 823 27.03 -13.87 -1.86
CA PRO A 823 28.06 -14.55 -2.63
C PRO A 823 29.16 -15.09 -1.72
N VAL A 824 29.17 -16.40 -1.46
CA VAL A 824 30.17 -17.08 -0.61
C VAL A 824 30.77 -18.24 -1.40
N MET A 825 32.08 -18.43 -1.30
CA MET A 825 32.71 -19.63 -1.80
C MET A 825 32.41 -20.81 -0.88
N LYS A 826 31.70 -21.81 -1.38
CA LYS A 826 31.32 -23.02 -0.62
C LYS A 826 32.53 -23.93 -0.28
N ARG A 827 33.65 -23.79 -0.96
CA ARG A 827 34.86 -24.62 -0.78
C ARG A 827 36.09 -23.75 -0.50
N GLY A 828 36.95 -24.22 0.39
CA GLY A 828 38.15 -23.47 0.79
C GLY A 828 37.95 -22.58 2.01
N THR A 829 39.00 -21.91 2.47
CA THR A 829 39.05 -21.11 3.69
C THR A 829 39.09 -19.61 3.46
N LYS A 830 38.93 -19.14 2.22
CA LYS A 830 39.01 -17.71 1.86
C LYS A 830 37.99 -16.84 2.60
N GLU A 831 36.82 -17.39 2.90
CA GLU A 831 35.74 -16.66 3.56
C GLU A 831 35.87 -16.63 5.10
N SER A 832 36.76 -17.43 5.70
CA SER A 832 36.97 -17.46 7.15
C SER A 832 37.52 -16.12 7.71
N LYS A 833 38.13 -15.28 6.86
CA LYS A 833 38.65 -13.96 7.28
C LYS A 833 37.56 -13.05 7.84
N TRP A 834 36.31 -13.20 7.40
CA TRP A 834 35.19 -12.35 7.82
C TRP A 834 34.85 -12.55 9.31
N GLN A 835 35.02 -13.75 9.84
CA GLN A 835 34.93 -14.00 11.27
C GLN A 835 35.87 -13.12 12.07
N SER A 836 37.14 -13.04 11.65
CA SER A 836 38.15 -12.22 12.33
C SER A 836 37.84 -10.72 12.26
N VAL A 837 37.29 -10.25 11.11
CA VAL A 837 36.86 -8.86 10.94
C VAL A 837 35.72 -8.52 11.91
N VAL A 838 34.69 -9.37 11.99
CA VAL A 838 33.57 -9.16 12.90
C VAL A 838 34.00 -9.25 14.36
N THR A 839 34.87 -10.21 14.71
CA THR A 839 35.40 -10.32 16.07
C THR A 839 36.16 -9.08 16.49
N ALA A 840 36.99 -8.52 15.60
CA ALA A 840 37.78 -7.34 15.89
C ALA A 840 36.93 -6.06 16.08
N ARG A 841 35.83 -5.94 15.32
CA ARG A 841 34.93 -4.75 15.33
C ARG A 841 33.85 -4.83 16.41
N LEU A 842 33.22 -5.98 16.61
CA LEU A 842 32.00 -6.14 17.41
C LEU A 842 32.16 -7.08 18.62
N GLY A 843 33.26 -7.78 18.72
CA GLY A 843 33.54 -8.70 19.83
C GLY A 843 33.27 -10.18 19.52
N GLN A 844 33.83 -11.05 20.39
CA GLN A 844 33.73 -12.51 20.21
C GLN A 844 32.31 -13.02 20.48
N ASP A 845 31.57 -12.42 21.40
CA ASP A 845 30.21 -12.75 21.76
C ASP A 845 29.25 -12.60 20.54
N VAL A 846 29.42 -11.57 19.68
CA VAL A 846 28.67 -11.40 18.44
C VAL A 846 28.99 -12.54 17.45
N THR A 847 30.24 -12.92 17.28
CA THR A 847 30.62 -14.03 16.39
C THR A 847 30.06 -15.37 16.87
N ILE A 848 30.01 -15.61 18.17
CA ILE A 848 29.35 -16.76 18.77
C ILE A 848 27.85 -16.75 18.48
N ALA A 849 27.19 -15.57 18.58
CA ALA A 849 25.77 -15.41 18.26
C ALA A 849 25.49 -15.69 16.77
N LEU A 850 26.38 -15.26 15.85
CA LEU A 850 26.29 -15.56 14.44
C LEU A 850 26.49 -17.03 14.10
N GLN A 851 27.35 -17.72 14.85
CA GLN A 851 27.63 -19.15 14.66
C GLN A 851 26.48 -20.03 15.16
N ARG A 852 25.85 -19.64 16.29
CA ARG A 852 24.79 -20.43 16.92
C ARG A 852 23.61 -20.64 15.96
N GLY A 853 23.22 -21.90 15.76
CA GLY A 853 22.12 -22.26 14.88
C GLY A 853 22.39 -22.03 13.38
N ALA A 854 23.65 -21.89 12.96
CA ALA A 854 24.00 -21.97 11.54
C ALA A 854 24.00 -23.46 11.12
N PRO A 855 23.29 -23.81 10.02
CA PRO A 855 23.17 -25.19 9.57
C PRO A 855 24.51 -25.77 9.08
N ASP A 856 25.37 -24.91 8.52
CA ASP A 856 26.69 -25.29 8.02
C ASP A 856 27.70 -24.13 8.12
N GLN A 857 28.95 -24.44 7.78
CA GLN A 857 30.04 -23.47 7.84
C GLN A 857 29.91 -22.34 6.77
N PRO A 858 29.52 -22.60 5.54
CA PRO A 858 29.24 -21.57 4.54
C PRO A 858 28.18 -20.55 4.99
N THR A 859 27.10 -20.99 5.62
CA THR A 859 26.07 -20.10 6.17
C THR A 859 26.64 -19.19 7.27
N TYR A 860 27.44 -19.75 8.18
CA TYR A 860 28.12 -18.95 9.21
C TYR A 860 29.06 -17.90 8.60
N TRP A 861 29.86 -18.28 7.60
CA TRP A 861 30.70 -17.31 6.89
C TRP A 861 29.88 -16.27 6.14
N GLY A 862 28.72 -16.65 5.58
CA GLY A 862 27.77 -15.74 4.95
C GLY A 862 27.27 -14.68 5.92
N ARG A 863 26.88 -15.08 7.15
CA ARG A 863 26.45 -14.17 8.22
C ARG A 863 27.57 -13.17 8.61
N CYS A 864 28.79 -13.67 8.79
CA CYS A 864 29.95 -12.81 9.07
C CYS A 864 30.27 -11.85 7.89
N LYS A 865 30.17 -12.35 6.65
CA LYS A 865 30.42 -11.55 5.45
C LYS A 865 29.37 -10.46 5.29
N ARG A 866 28.08 -10.75 5.49
CA ARG A 866 27.01 -9.74 5.49
C ARG A 866 27.26 -8.66 6.52
N THR A 867 27.61 -9.05 7.77
CA THR A 867 27.95 -8.10 8.82
C THR A 867 29.11 -7.19 8.41
N ALA A 868 30.19 -7.77 7.84
CA ALA A 868 31.33 -6.99 7.38
C ALA A 868 30.99 -6.05 6.21
N ILE A 869 30.14 -6.49 5.26
CA ILE A 869 29.61 -5.65 4.17
C ILE A 869 28.83 -4.46 4.75
N LEU A 870 27.96 -4.69 5.72
CA LEU A 870 27.16 -3.63 6.35
C LEU A 870 28.03 -2.61 7.07
N LEU A 871 29.05 -3.04 7.80
CA LEU A 871 29.99 -2.15 8.50
C LEU A 871 30.76 -1.23 7.50
N GLU A 872 31.14 -1.75 6.35
CA GLU A 872 31.77 -0.93 5.29
C GLU A 872 30.76 -0.04 4.55
N TRP A 873 29.51 -0.51 4.38
CA TRP A 873 28.44 0.25 3.75
C TRP A 873 28.08 1.50 4.55
N ILE A 874 27.88 1.34 5.88
CA ILE A 874 27.58 2.47 6.78
C ILE A 874 28.81 3.37 7.03
N ALA A 875 30.01 2.89 6.80
CA ALA A 875 31.22 3.72 6.82
C ALA A 875 31.38 4.58 5.56
N GLY A 876 30.53 4.39 4.55
CA GLY A 876 30.59 5.14 3.30
C GLY A 876 31.69 4.68 2.34
N THR A 877 32.16 3.44 2.45
CA THR A 877 33.18 2.88 1.54
C THR A 877 32.66 2.90 0.10
N PRO A 878 33.44 3.42 -0.89
CA PRO A 878 33.05 3.46 -2.29
C PRO A 878 32.63 2.08 -2.82
N ILE A 879 31.59 2.04 -3.66
CA ILE A 879 30.98 0.77 -4.08
C ILE A 879 31.94 -0.14 -4.86
N GLN A 880 32.84 0.43 -5.66
CA GLN A 880 33.87 -0.35 -6.38
C GLN A 880 34.85 -1.02 -5.42
N ASP A 881 35.25 -0.34 -4.35
CA ASP A 881 36.16 -0.90 -3.33
C ASP A 881 35.45 -2.02 -2.56
N MET A 882 34.15 -1.86 -2.29
CA MET A 882 33.35 -2.93 -1.71
C MET A 882 33.27 -4.14 -2.63
N GLU A 883 32.92 -3.94 -3.92
CA GLU A 883 32.87 -5.02 -4.92
C GLU A 883 34.22 -5.76 -4.98
N LYS A 884 35.33 -5.05 -4.98
CA LYS A 884 36.69 -5.63 -5.01
C LYS A 884 37.03 -6.37 -3.71
N THR A 885 36.76 -5.77 -2.55
CA THR A 885 37.16 -6.31 -1.23
C THR A 885 36.37 -7.57 -0.88
N PHE A 886 35.08 -7.59 -1.20
CA PHE A 886 34.19 -8.67 -0.80
C PHE A 886 34.03 -9.76 -1.87
N SER A 887 34.52 -9.55 -3.10
CA SER A 887 34.54 -10.59 -4.12
C SER A 887 35.67 -11.58 -3.87
N ALA A 888 35.35 -12.87 -3.79
CA ALA A 888 36.37 -13.92 -3.60
C ALA A 888 37.19 -14.14 -4.89
N THR A 889 36.50 -14.19 -6.03
CA THR A 889 37.07 -14.20 -7.39
C THR A 889 36.10 -13.51 -8.36
N PRO A 890 36.54 -13.10 -9.58
CA PRO A 890 35.63 -12.50 -10.56
C PRO A 890 34.48 -13.42 -11.02
N PHE A 891 34.64 -14.75 -10.85
CA PHE A 891 33.70 -15.76 -11.37
C PHE A 891 32.93 -16.50 -10.27
N GLN A 892 33.46 -16.54 -9.04
CA GLN A 892 32.83 -17.23 -7.91
C GLN A 892 32.90 -16.37 -6.65
N GLY A 893 31.75 -16.20 -5.99
CA GLY A 893 31.66 -15.36 -4.83
C GLY A 893 31.86 -13.87 -5.14
N SER A 894 31.54 -13.43 -6.36
CA SER A 894 31.60 -12.03 -6.77
C SER A 894 30.46 -11.26 -6.13
N VAL A 895 30.77 -10.16 -5.46
CA VAL A 895 29.81 -9.25 -4.84
C VAL A 895 29.62 -8.05 -5.77
N ALA A 896 28.37 -7.80 -6.15
CA ALA A 896 27.97 -6.65 -6.93
C ALA A 896 27.23 -5.61 -6.05
N ALA A 897 27.12 -4.39 -6.53
CA ALA A 897 26.43 -3.29 -5.85
C ALA A 897 25.02 -3.64 -5.39
N GLY A 898 24.25 -4.37 -6.20
CA GLY A 898 22.92 -4.82 -5.85
C GLY A 898 22.88 -5.85 -4.73
N ASN A 899 23.94 -6.65 -4.55
CA ASN A 899 24.03 -7.53 -3.38
C ASN A 899 24.21 -6.72 -2.09
N VAL A 900 25.07 -5.69 -2.11
CA VAL A 900 25.30 -4.80 -0.97
C VAL A 900 23.99 -4.11 -0.56
N ARG A 901 23.29 -3.50 -1.54
CA ARG A 901 22.01 -2.84 -1.28
C ARG A 901 20.93 -3.80 -0.79
N SER A 902 20.82 -4.99 -1.39
CA SER A 902 19.85 -6.00 -0.95
C SER A 902 20.09 -6.46 0.49
N ILE A 903 21.36 -6.62 0.89
CA ILE A 903 21.73 -6.96 2.27
C ILE A 903 21.36 -5.80 3.21
N ALA A 904 21.67 -4.56 2.85
CA ALA A 904 21.36 -3.38 3.65
C ALA A 904 19.84 -3.18 3.82
N ASP A 905 19.08 -3.24 2.74
CA ASP A 905 17.62 -3.09 2.76
C ASP A 905 16.94 -4.21 3.57
N SER A 906 17.38 -5.46 3.37
CA SER A 906 16.85 -6.60 4.11
C SER A 906 17.16 -6.50 5.61
N THR A 907 18.33 -5.97 5.96
CA THR A 907 18.71 -5.72 7.34
C THR A 907 17.92 -4.59 7.96
N ARG A 908 17.78 -3.45 7.26
CA ARG A 908 17.02 -2.28 7.71
C ARG A 908 15.59 -2.65 8.08
N TYR A 909 14.92 -3.38 7.20
CA TYR A 909 13.53 -3.81 7.43
C TYR A 909 13.35 -4.65 8.70
N ARG A 910 14.33 -5.51 9.03
CA ARG A 910 14.27 -6.38 10.21
C ARG A 910 14.84 -5.73 11.47
N LEU A 911 15.79 -4.81 11.30
CA LEU A 911 16.45 -4.13 12.40
C LEU A 911 15.48 -3.28 13.22
N ARG A 912 14.56 -2.57 12.57
CA ARG A 912 13.52 -1.79 13.26
C ARG A 912 12.66 -2.70 14.13
N SER A 913 12.14 -3.80 13.56
CA SER A 913 11.37 -4.78 14.34
C SER A 913 12.17 -5.41 15.48
N ALA A 914 13.46 -5.71 15.26
CA ALA A 914 14.33 -6.24 16.30
C ALA A 914 14.56 -5.21 17.42
N PHE A 915 14.70 -3.94 17.07
CA PHE A 915 14.84 -2.85 18.06
C PHE A 915 13.57 -2.70 18.91
N ASP A 916 12.41 -2.63 18.32
CA ASP A 916 11.13 -2.49 19.05
C ASP A 916 10.94 -3.65 20.06
N ILE A 917 11.40 -4.86 19.71
CA ILE A 917 11.38 -6.03 20.60
C ILE A 917 12.42 -5.89 21.71
N VAL A 918 13.62 -5.43 21.37
CA VAL A 918 14.73 -5.22 22.35
C VAL A 918 14.36 -4.18 23.37
N ASP A 919 13.75 -3.08 22.96
CA ASP A 919 13.34 -1.99 23.86
C ASP A 919 12.38 -2.48 24.94
N VAL A 920 11.40 -3.30 24.56
CA VAL A 920 10.48 -3.93 25.53
C VAL A 920 11.15 -5.02 26.36
N LEU A 921 12.01 -5.86 25.74
CA LEU A 921 12.63 -7.00 26.43
C LEU A 921 13.67 -6.57 27.48
N LEU A 922 14.48 -5.56 27.17
CA LEU A 922 15.59 -5.10 27.98
C LEU A 922 15.28 -3.84 28.80
N ALA A 923 14.05 -3.34 28.73
CA ALA A 923 13.51 -2.24 29.55
C ALA A 923 14.48 -1.05 29.71
N GLY A 924 14.93 -0.47 28.58
CA GLY A 924 15.84 0.68 28.55
C GLY A 924 17.33 0.38 28.73
N SER A 925 17.72 -0.90 28.76
CA SER A 925 19.13 -1.32 28.73
C SER A 925 19.63 -1.67 27.32
N GLY A 926 18.79 -1.47 26.28
CA GLY A 926 19.09 -1.69 24.87
C GLY A 926 19.83 -0.52 24.22
N PRO A 927 20.01 -0.58 22.89
CA PRO A 927 20.53 0.53 22.12
C PRO A 927 19.67 1.78 22.27
N ASP A 928 20.29 2.95 22.20
CA ASP A 928 19.58 4.22 22.16
C ASP A 928 18.73 4.34 20.89
N GLU A 929 17.53 4.92 20.99
CA GLU A 929 16.59 5.05 19.85
C GLU A 929 17.15 5.93 18.73
N GLU A 930 17.81 7.04 19.10
CA GLU A 930 18.46 7.95 18.15
C GLU A 930 19.58 7.23 17.38
N ALA A 931 20.43 6.46 18.07
CA ALA A 931 21.49 5.68 17.44
C ALA A 931 20.93 4.62 16.47
N VAL A 932 19.78 4.01 16.77
CA VAL A 932 19.12 3.06 15.85
C VAL A 932 18.49 3.79 14.67
N ALA A 933 17.86 4.94 14.90
CA ALA A 933 17.29 5.76 13.82
C ALA A 933 18.38 6.21 12.83
N ASP A 934 19.51 6.67 13.33
CA ASP A 934 20.67 7.04 12.50
C ASP A 934 21.25 5.83 11.76
N LEU A 935 21.37 4.69 12.42
CA LEU A 935 21.83 3.46 11.77
C LEU A 935 20.87 3.01 10.63
N LEU A 936 19.56 3.16 10.82
CA LEU A 936 18.58 2.87 9.76
C LEU A 936 18.76 3.82 8.55
N ARG A 937 19.02 5.12 8.79
CA ARG A 937 19.36 6.08 7.73
C ARG A 937 20.70 5.73 7.06
N GLN A 938 21.72 5.36 7.84
CA GLN A 938 23.01 4.91 7.30
C GLN A 938 22.86 3.66 6.41
N LEU A 939 22.06 2.70 6.81
CA LEU A 939 21.79 1.49 6.02
C LEU A 939 21.04 1.81 4.73
N GLU A 940 20.11 2.75 4.77
CA GLU A 940 19.32 3.17 3.60
C GLU A 940 20.19 3.86 2.54
N PHE A 941 20.99 4.83 2.97
CA PHE A 941 21.72 5.69 2.04
C PHE A 941 23.19 5.25 1.85
N GLY A 942 23.72 4.38 2.69
CA GLY A 942 25.11 3.95 2.64
C GLY A 942 26.09 5.07 2.99
N LEU A 943 25.72 5.91 3.96
CA LEU A 943 26.47 7.08 4.37
C LEU A 943 27.01 6.93 5.80
N PRO A 944 28.15 7.50 6.13
CA PRO A 944 28.61 7.58 7.52
C PRO A 944 27.75 8.58 8.32
N GLU A 945 27.63 8.33 9.62
CA GLU A 945 26.80 9.13 10.53
C GLU A 945 27.00 10.66 10.37
N PRO A 946 28.23 11.21 10.29
CA PRO A 946 28.41 12.66 10.14
C PRO A 946 27.89 13.22 8.80
N ALA A 947 27.65 12.37 7.79
CA ALA A 947 27.12 12.78 6.49
C ALA A 947 25.57 12.76 6.45
N LEU A 948 24.90 12.25 7.48
CA LEU A 948 23.43 12.17 7.52
C LEU A 948 22.77 13.54 7.48
N GLY A 949 23.42 14.58 8.01
CA GLY A 949 22.92 15.95 7.95
C GLY A 949 22.76 16.49 6.51
N LEU A 950 23.41 15.89 5.50
CA LEU A 950 23.19 16.22 4.10
C LEU A 950 21.83 15.76 3.55
N LEU A 951 21.19 14.80 4.21
CA LEU A 951 19.88 14.30 3.83
C LEU A 951 18.73 15.27 4.21
N ASP A 952 19.03 16.27 5.05
CA ASP A 952 18.08 17.30 5.46
C ASP A 952 17.94 18.43 4.41
N LEU A 953 18.77 18.37 3.35
CA LEU A 953 18.61 19.25 2.20
C LEU A 953 17.32 18.92 1.42
N PRO A 954 16.53 19.93 1.00
CA PRO A 954 15.31 19.71 0.21
C PRO A 954 15.58 19.22 -1.23
N VAL A 955 16.82 18.84 -1.54
CA VAL A 955 17.26 18.26 -2.81
C VAL A 955 17.77 16.86 -2.57
N ARG A 956 17.31 15.90 -3.37
CA ARG A 956 17.78 14.52 -3.28
C ARG A 956 19.19 14.35 -3.85
N LEU A 957 20.14 14.13 -2.97
CA LEU A 957 21.51 13.77 -3.34
C LEU A 957 21.61 12.28 -3.69
N SER A 958 22.40 11.94 -4.70
CA SER A 958 22.89 10.57 -4.87
C SER A 958 23.89 10.22 -3.75
N ARG A 959 24.04 8.91 -3.48
CA ARG A 959 25.06 8.46 -2.52
C ARG A 959 26.45 8.99 -2.86
N GLY A 960 26.82 8.96 -4.14
CA GLY A 960 28.10 9.45 -4.61
C GLY A 960 28.29 10.93 -4.35
N GLN A 961 27.28 11.75 -4.64
CA GLN A 961 27.31 13.19 -4.36
C GLN A 961 27.45 13.47 -2.86
N ALA A 962 26.68 12.78 -2.01
CA ALA A 962 26.79 12.94 -0.57
C ALA A 962 28.18 12.55 -0.04
N LEU A 963 28.74 11.46 -0.55
CA LEU A 963 30.11 11.05 -0.18
C LEU A 963 31.16 12.03 -0.68
N ALA A 964 31.01 12.62 -1.87
CA ALA A 964 31.94 13.63 -2.41
C ALA A 964 31.90 14.92 -1.57
N LEU A 965 30.70 15.37 -1.18
CA LEU A 965 30.53 16.52 -0.27
C LEU A 965 31.16 16.25 1.09
N TYR A 966 30.86 15.07 1.67
CA TYR A 966 31.43 14.67 2.96
C TYR A 966 32.95 14.60 2.93
N ALA A 967 33.53 14.01 1.89
CA ALA A 967 34.99 13.95 1.72
C ALA A 967 35.64 15.34 1.58
N ALA A 968 34.89 16.33 1.11
CA ALA A 968 35.31 17.75 1.08
C ALA A 968 35.07 18.49 2.41
N GLY A 969 34.60 17.80 3.46
CA GLY A 969 34.30 18.39 4.77
C GLY A 969 32.94 19.06 4.88
N LEU A 970 32.08 18.92 3.88
CA LEU A 970 30.73 19.49 3.83
C LEU A 970 29.73 18.42 4.30
N SER A 971 29.33 18.45 5.57
CA SER A 971 28.49 17.42 6.21
C SER A 971 27.10 17.92 6.63
N THR A 972 26.84 19.23 6.50
CA THR A 972 25.55 19.85 6.89
C THR A 972 25.05 20.82 5.83
N PRO A 973 23.74 21.15 5.79
CA PRO A 973 23.21 22.20 4.91
C PRO A 973 23.96 23.54 5.04
N SER A 974 24.32 23.95 6.25
CA SER A 974 25.06 25.16 6.52
C SER A 974 26.46 25.16 5.89
N HIS A 975 27.17 24.02 5.92
CA HIS A 975 28.47 23.87 5.25
C HIS A 975 28.32 23.98 3.72
N VAL A 976 27.27 23.38 3.16
CA VAL A 976 26.99 23.45 1.73
C VAL A 976 26.64 24.87 1.30
N ALA A 977 25.82 25.57 2.06
CA ALA A 977 25.47 26.98 1.80
C ALA A 977 26.69 27.91 1.81
N ALA A 978 27.69 27.63 2.65
CA ALA A 978 28.92 28.41 2.78
C ALA A 978 29.93 28.14 1.67
N ALA A 979 29.89 26.96 1.01
CA ALA A 979 30.94 26.55 0.03
C ALA A 979 30.88 27.29 -1.31
N GLY A 980 29.70 27.82 -1.69
CA GLY A 980 29.51 28.52 -2.96
C GLY A 980 29.41 27.60 -4.19
N PRO A 981 28.74 28.08 -5.28
CA PRO A 981 28.39 27.22 -6.41
C PRO A 981 29.62 26.69 -7.20
N GLU A 982 30.69 27.48 -7.33
CA GLU A 982 31.89 27.07 -8.08
C GLU A 982 32.60 25.89 -7.43
N SER A 983 32.71 25.88 -6.10
CA SER A 983 33.35 24.78 -5.37
C SER A 983 32.47 23.52 -5.41
N LEU A 984 31.17 23.66 -5.34
CA LEU A 984 30.22 22.56 -5.41
C LEU A 984 30.14 21.95 -6.81
N ALA A 985 30.27 22.76 -7.87
CA ALA A 985 30.25 22.30 -9.26
C ALA A 985 31.33 21.26 -9.56
N LEU A 986 32.47 21.36 -8.87
CA LEU A 986 33.59 20.40 -8.98
C LEU A 986 33.28 19.05 -8.29
N LEU A 987 32.36 19.05 -7.32
CA LEU A 987 32.03 17.87 -6.49
C LEU A 987 30.78 17.13 -6.98
N VAL A 988 29.78 17.88 -7.47
CA VAL A 988 28.45 17.32 -7.78
C VAL A 988 27.93 17.65 -9.18
N GLY A 989 28.74 18.35 -9.99
CA GLY A 989 28.36 18.84 -11.30
C GLY A 989 27.69 20.23 -11.28
N ALA A 990 27.83 20.98 -12.37
CA ALA A 990 27.40 22.39 -12.43
C ALA A 990 25.87 22.56 -12.24
N ALA A 991 25.05 21.70 -12.85
CA ALA A 991 23.61 21.80 -12.75
C ALA A 991 23.10 21.54 -11.30
N ALA A 992 23.67 20.54 -10.63
CA ALA A 992 23.30 20.22 -9.25
C ALA A 992 23.81 21.25 -8.23
N ALA A 993 24.90 21.95 -8.53
CA ALA A 993 25.51 22.90 -7.61
C ALA A 993 24.64 24.15 -7.36
N GLU A 994 23.98 24.68 -8.41
CA GLU A 994 23.10 25.83 -8.29
C GLU A 994 21.85 25.50 -7.47
N ASP A 995 21.23 24.34 -7.75
CA ASP A 995 20.08 23.83 -7.03
C ASP A 995 20.41 23.60 -5.54
N LEU A 996 21.59 23.05 -5.26
CA LEU A 996 22.06 22.78 -3.90
C LEU A 996 22.28 24.04 -3.07
N VAL A 997 22.87 25.09 -3.65
CA VAL A 997 23.08 26.36 -2.93
C VAL A 997 21.74 27.03 -2.62
N GLY A 998 20.80 26.99 -3.59
CA GLY A 998 19.45 27.51 -3.38
C GLY A 998 18.74 26.79 -2.24
N ALA A 999 18.76 25.48 -2.29
CA ALA A 999 18.14 24.60 -1.28
C ALA A 999 18.79 24.75 0.10
N ALA A 1000 20.13 24.78 0.17
CA ALA A 1000 20.85 24.88 1.43
C ALA A 1000 20.67 26.23 2.16
N ARG A 1001 20.22 27.27 1.46
CA ARG A 1001 19.88 28.57 2.07
C ARG A 1001 18.47 28.59 2.65
N VAL A 1002 17.62 27.67 2.25
CA VAL A 1002 16.23 27.53 2.72
C VAL A 1002 16.14 26.55 3.89
N ALA A 1003 17.02 25.52 3.90
CA ALA A 1003 17.18 24.58 5.01
C ALA A 1003 18.01 25.17 6.15
#